data_ef640cc22232a250eae092f38e9df71a
#
_entry.id   ef640cc22232a250eae092f38e9df71a
#
_cell.length_a   1.000
_cell.length_b   1.000
_cell.length_c   1.000
_cell.angle_alpha   90.00
_cell.angle_beta   90.00
_cell.angle_gamma   90.00
#
_symmetry.space_group_name_H-M   'P 1'
#
loop_
_entity.id
_entity.type
_entity.pdbx_description
1 polymer ?
#
loop_
_entity_poly.entity_id
_entity_poly.type
_entity_poly.pdbx_seq_one_letter_code
_entity_poly.pdbx_strand_id
1 'polypeptide(L)'
;MSEELFSTTVEQEYDASQIQVLEGLEAVRKRPGMYIGSTSSSGLHHLVYEIVDNSIDEALAGYCKHITVTINPGNTITVTDDGRGIPVDIQAQTGKPALEVVFTVLHAGGKFGGGGYKVSGGLHGVGASVVNALSEWLVAEVHKDGSIYQMKFSRGHIMQEMQIVGKTDRTGTVVTFKPDPEMFDTTEYDYEILHTRMREQAFLNAGLHISIADKRTEDGNSDSMCFEGGIREFVQWHNRHKTPLHEQVIYMSGAKNGAEAEIAMQYSDSYNETLVSFANNIHTPEGGMHETGFKTALTRVMNAYGMKANVIKSDADKVSGEDCREGLTAVISVKLTDAQFEGQTKAKLGNAYIRTLVDSIVNEQLTIYFEEHPAVAKIILDKAMTANRAREAARKARENIRRKTALGGAAMPDKLRDCNETDPALTEIYIVEGDSAGGSATQGRDSRFQAILPLWGKMLNVEKVREDKVIGNDKLQPVITALGAGIGEEFNLEKLRYHKIVIMADADVDGSHIRTLLLTFFFRYMRPLIENGYVYSAIPPLYKLTRGKTTRVAFSDEERDRVSAELRADNPNAKVDIARFKGLGEMNPHELWETTMDPERRTLKQIRLEDAIKADEIFTLLMGEKVEPRKEFIEQNARYVVNLDY
;
A
#
# COMPACT_ATOMS: atom_id res chain seq x y z
N MET A 1 -29.77 7.10 23.84
CA MET A 1 -28.48 7.78 24.01
C MET A 1 -27.71 7.98 22.69
N SER A 2 -28.34 7.82 21.53
CA SER A 2 -27.70 7.99 20.19
C SER A 2 -28.12 9.29 19.45
N GLU A 3 -29.00 10.09 19.98
CA GLU A 3 -29.45 11.35 19.35
C GLU A 3 -28.64 12.57 19.79
N GLU A 4 -27.87 12.50 20.88
CA GLU A 4 -27.08 13.65 21.38
C GLU A 4 -25.73 13.85 20.65
N LEU A 5 -25.23 12.86 19.91
CA LEU A 5 -23.94 12.94 19.22
C LEU A 5 -23.98 13.72 17.88
N PHE A 6 -25.14 14.00 17.35
CA PHE A 6 -25.35 14.70 16.06
C PHE A 6 -26.19 15.98 16.18
N SER A 7 -26.32 16.57 17.37
CA SER A 7 -26.84 17.92 17.48
C SER A 7 -25.81 18.88 16.83
N THR A 8 -26.12 19.35 15.64
CA THR A 8 -25.29 20.26 14.85
C THR A 8 -25.32 21.70 15.36
N THR A 9 -26.07 21.98 16.39
CA THR A 9 -26.19 23.34 16.96
C THR A 9 -25.26 23.48 18.16
N VAL A 10 -24.20 24.28 18.01
CA VAL A 10 -23.31 24.67 19.11
C VAL A 10 -23.99 25.81 19.84
N GLU A 11 -24.39 25.62 21.10
CA GLU A 11 -25.04 26.64 21.92
C GLU A 11 -24.09 27.77 22.43
N GLN A 12 -22.78 27.66 22.15
CA GLN A 12 -21.82 28.71 22.52
C GLN A 12 -21.69 29.76 21.43
N GLU A 13 -21.74 31.02 21.80
CA GLU A 13 -21.42 32.14 20.89
C GLU A 13 -20.01 31.97 20.34
N TYR A 14 -19.89 31.94 19.00
CA TYR A 14 -18.60 31.88 18.32
C TYR A 14 -17.97 33.26 18.28
N ASP A 15 -17.02 33.50 19.19
CA ASP A 15 -16.29 34.76 19.30
C ASP A 15 -14.77 34.58 19.13
N ALA A 16 -14.03 35.69 19.18
CA ALA A 16 -12.58 35.69 19.01
C ALA A 16 -11.82 34.85 20.06
N SER A 17 -12.42 34.58 21.23
CA SER A 17 -11.79 33.79 22.31
C SER A 17 -11.71 32.30 21.96
N GLN A 18 -12.51 31.85 21.00
CA GLN A 18 -12.52 30.47 20.52
C GLN A 18 -11.50 30.22 19.41
N ILE A 19 -10.89 31.27 18.88
CA ILE A 19 -9.82 31.14 17.88
C ILE A 19 -8.51 30.89 18.63
N GLN A 20 -8.05 29.61 18.57
CA GLN A 20 -6.76 29.24 19.14
C GLN A 20 -5.66 29.41 18.10
N VAL A 21 -4.65 30.21 18.43
CA VAL A 21 -3.41 30.29 17.67
C VAL A 21 -2.42 29.25 18.24
N LEU A 22 -2.02 28.30 17.42
CA LEU A 22 -1.02 27.30 17.80
C LEU A 22 0.33 27.74 17.25
N GLU A 23 1.31 27.87 18.11
CA GLU A 23 2.68 28.24 17.73
C GLU A 23 3.63 27.05 17.81
N GLY A 24 4.59 27.03 16.89
CA GLY A 24 5.70 26.06 16.89
C GLY A 24 5.25 24.58 16.85
N LEU A 25 5.91 23.74 17.62
CA LEU A 25 5.72 22.30 17.61
C LEU A 25 4.44 21.81 18.33
N GLU A 26 3.77 22.67 19.09
CA GLU A 26 2.46 22.35 19.68
C GLU A 26 1.39 22.11 18.61
N ALA A 27 1.46 22.83 17.48
CA ALA A 27 0.58 22.61 16.34
C ALA A 27 0.69 21.18 15.78
N VAL A 28 1.90 20.64 15.74
CA VAL A 28 2.17 19.26 15.29
C VAL A 28 1.54 18.26 16.24
N ARG A 29 1.71 18.43 17.54
CA ARG A 29 1.14 17.51 18.55
C ARG A 29 -0.38 17.56 18.61
N LYS A 30 -0.99 18.73 18.37
CA LYS A 30 -2.48 18.85 18.33
C LYS A 30 -3.10 18.29 17.05
N ARG A 31 -2.39 18.32 15.92
CA ARG A 31 -2.88 17.88 14.61
C ARG A 31 -1.82 17.04 13.87
N PRO A 32 -1.38 15.90 14.42
CA PRO A 32 -0.30 15.10 13.83
C PRO A 32 -0.64 14.62 12.41
N GLY A 33 -1.91 14.29 12.14
CA GLY A 33 -2.37 13.86 10.83
C GLY A 33 -2.12 14.85 9.69
N MET A 34 -2.02 16.16 9.99
CA MET A 34 -1.66 17.17 8.97
C MET A 34 -0.20 17.03 8.48
N TYR A 35 0.69 16.45 9.29
CA TYR A 35 2.11 16.36 9.01
C TYR A 35 2.57 14.95 8.62
N ILE A 36 1.97 13.90 9.20
CA ILE A 36 2.34 12.50 8.97
C ILE A 36 1.21 11.64 8.37
N GLY A 37 0.10 12.27 7.97
CA GLY A 37 -1.05 11.63 7.34
C GLY A 37 -1.98 10.91 8.32
N SER A 38 -1.47 10.16 9.28
CA SER A 38 -2.27 9.45 10.30
C SER A 38 -1.47 9.22 11.58
N THR A 39 -2.14 8.77 12.66
CA THR A 39 -1.50 8.31 13.90
C THR A 39 -1.43 6.78 14.00
N SER A 40 -1.85 6.09 12.95
CA SER A 40 -1.76 4.63 12.83
C SER A 40 -0.32 4.15 12.58
N SER A 41 -0.14 2.84 12.37
CA SER A 41 1.14 2.24 11.97
C SER A 41 1.81 2.97 10.79
N SER A 42 1.04 3.43 9.79
CA SER A 42 1.57 4.17 8.64
C SER A 42 2.25 5.48 9.06
N GLY A 43 1.61 6.29 9.91
CA GLY A 43 2.20 7.52 10.41
C GLY A 43 3.39 7.29 11.33
N LEU A 44 3.39 6.19 12.10
CA LEU A 44 4.54 5.78 12.92
C LEU A 44 5.78 5.54 12.04
N HIS A 45 5.65 4.76 10.97
CA HIS A 45 6.75 4.45 10.06
C HIS A 45 7.20 5.70 9.27
N HIS A 46 6.30 6.65 9.04
CA HIS A 46 6.62 7.91 8.38
C HIS A 46 7.67 8.73 9.15
N LEU A 47 7.73 8.64 10.49
CA LEU A 47 8.79 9.29 11.27
C LEU A 47 10.19 8.81 10.85
N VAL A 48 10.33 7.52 10.57
CA VAL A 48 11.60 6.94 10.11
C VAL A 48 11.94 7.47 8.71
N TYR A 49 10.93 7.54 7.84
CA TYR A 49 11.12 8.03 6.46
C TYR A 49 11.60 9.47 6.44
N GLU A 50 11.08 10.37 7.29
CA GLU A 50 11.50 11.76 7.34
C GLU A 50 12.98 11.91 7.76
N ILE A 51 13.49 11.07 8.65
CA ILE A 51 14.91 11.10 9.02
C ILE A 51 15.80 10.48 7.93
N VAL A 52 15.39 9.34 7.36
CA VAL A 52 16.10 8.66 6.27
C VAL A 52 16.15 9.55 5.03
N ASP A 53 15.06 10.23 4.67
CA ASP A 53 15.01 11.15 3.53
C ASP A 53 16.04 12.29 3.65
N ASN A 54 16.35 12.74 4.88
CA ASN A 54 17.43 13.71 5.09
C ASN A 54 18.82 13.13 4.76
N SER A 55 19.05 11.87 5.11
CA SER A 55 20.29 11.15 4.76
C SER A 55 20.38 10.87 3.25
N ILE A 56 19.24 10.55 2.62
CA ILE A 56 19.13 10.40 1.15
C ILE A 56 19.43 11.73 0.45
N ASP A 57 18.98 12.86 0.97
CA ASP A 57 19.30 14.18 0.40
C ASP A 57 20.81 14.46 0.44
N GLU A 58 21.53 14.01 1.48
CA GLU A 58 23.00 14.05 1.51
C GLU A 58 23.63 13.13 0.45
N ALA A 59 23.02 11.97 0.18
CA ALA A 59 23.47 11.07 -0.88
C ALA A 59 23.22 11.67 -2.27
N LEU A 60 22.06 12.29 -2.51
CA LEU A 60 21.75 13.01 -3.75
C LEU A 60 22.67 14.21 -3.99
N ALA A 61 23.14 14.83 -2.92
CA ALA A 61 24.16 15.89 -2.96
C ALA A 61 25.61 15.34 -3.17
N GLY A 62 25.79 14.02 -3.15
CA GLY A 62 27.06 13.33 -3.38
C GLY A 62 27.96 13.19 -2.16
N TYR A 63 27.46 13.42 -0.96
CA TYR A 63 28.25 13.42 0.28
C TYR A 63 28.02 12.21 1.18
N CYS A 64 26.96 11.43 0.98
CA CYS A 64 26.65 10.25 1.77
C CYS A 64 26.74 8.98 0.91
N LYS A 65 27.34 7.92 1.44
CA LYS A 65 27.49 6.61 0.79
C LYS A 65 26.91 5.47 1.63
N HIS A 66 26.75 5.68 2.94
CA HIS A 66 26.28 4.65 3.86
C HIS A 66 25.20 5.21 4.78
N ILE A 67 24.05 4.55 4.78
CA ILE A 67 22.95 4.83 5.70
C ILE A 67 22.64 3.56 6.47
N THR A 68 22.50 3.67 7.79
CA THR A 68 22.13 2.54 8.65
C THR A 68 20.89 2.89 9.45
N VAL A 69 19.88 2.02 9.40
CA VAL A 69 18.66 2.12 10.19
C VAL A 69 18.61 0.95 11.18
N THR A 70 18.42 1.25 12.45
CA THR A 70 18.37 0.21 13.49
C THR A 70 17.09 0.36 14.31
N ILE A 71 16.33 -0.71 14.42
CA ILE A 71 15.22 -0.85 15.36
C ILE A 71 15.81 -1.43 16.65
N ASN A 72 15.88 -0.63 17.71
CA ASN A 72 16.49 -1.03 18.96
C ASN A 72 15.43 -1.60 19.95
N PRO A 73 15.87 -2.28 21.04
CA PRO A 73 15.00 -2.63 22.16
C PRO A 73 14.20 -1.44 22.67
N GLY A 74 12.94 -1.68 23.04
CA GLY A 74 12.01 -0.63 23.48
C GLY A 74 11.43 0.21 22.34
N ASN A 75 11.49 -0.32 21.09
CA ASN A 75 10.96 0.32 19.89
C ASN A 75 11.52 1.74 19.66
N THR A 76 12.83 1.90 19.83
CA THR A 76 13.55 3.11 19.47
C THR A 76 14.21 2.92 18.11
N ILE A 77 14.31 3.99 17.34
CA ILE A 77 14.97 3.99 16.02
C ILE A 77 16.26 4.77 16.09
N THR A 78 17.29 4.23 15.48
CA THR A 78 18.53 4.97 15.20
C THR A 78 18.77 5.00 13.69
N VAL A 79 18.93 6.19 13.15
CA VAL A 79 19.37 6.40 11.75
C VAL A 79 20.74 7.04 11.79
N THR A 80 21.67 6.47 11.05
CA THR A 80 23.06 6.96 10.95
C THR A 80 23.43 7.15 9.48
N ASP A 81 24.03 8.27 9.15
CA ASP A 81 24.61 8.52 7.83
C ASP A 81 26.09 8.95 7.94
N ASP A 82 26.80 8.88 6.82
CA ASP A 82 28.19 9.36 6.66
C ASP A 82 28.26 10.65 5.82
N GLY A 83 27.18 11.45 5.81
CA GLY A 83 27.11 12.74 5.12
C GLY A 83 27.96 13.83 5.73
N ARG A 84 27.72 15.09 5.35
CA ARG A 84 28.48 16.26 5.87
C ARG A 84 28.17 16.58 7.33
N GLY A 85 27.13 16.01 7.91
CA GLY A 85 26.58 16.38 9.20
C GLY A 85 25.80 17.71 9.17
N ILE A 86 24.75 17.79 9.97
CA ILE A 86 23.95 19.01 10.15
C ILE A 86 24.89 20.16 10.59
N PRO A 87 24.75 21.39 10.05
CA PRO A 87 25.55 22.53 10.53
C PRO A 87 25.38 22.75 12.03
N VAL A 88 26.49 23.05 12.71
CA VAL A 88 26.54 23.30 14.16
C VAL A 88 26.77 24.78 14.50
N ASP A 89 27.05 25.59 13.48
CA ASP A 89 27.27 27.03 13.61
C ASP A 89 25.97 27.75 13.99
N ILE A 90 26.10 28.97 14.46
CA ILE A 90 25.00 29.84 14.81
C ILE A 90 24.28 30.32 13.52
N GLN A 91 23.00 30.04 13.41
CA GLN A 91 22.15 30.52 12.32
C GLN A 91 21.87 32.01 12.53
N ALA A 92 22.22 32.85 11.54
CA ALA A 92 22.26 34.30 11.69
C ALA A 92 20.91 34.96 12.00
N GLN A 93 19.79 34.43 11.51
CA GLN A 93 18.46 35.00 11.70
C GLN A 93 17.89 34.68 13.09
N THR A 94 18.17 33.49 13.61
CA THR A 94 17.59 33.04 14.89
C THR A 94 18.52 33.26 16.07
N GLY A 95 19.83 33.44 15.82
CA GLY A 95 20.86 33.50 16.86
C GLY A 95 21.09 32.18 17.60
N LYS A 96 20.57 31.07 17.09
CA LYS A 96 20.62 29.73 17.68
C LYS A 96 21.51 28.80 16.85
N PRO A 97 22.05 27.70 17.45
CA PRO A 97 22.75 26.69 16.68
C PRO A 97 21.84 26.12 15.57
N ALA A 98 22.37 25.91 14.37
CA ALA A 98 21.58 25.39 13.25
C ALA A 98 20.97 24.01 13.57
N LEU A 99 21.68 23.17 14.33
CA LEU A 99 21.17 21.89 14.83
C LEU A 99 19.89 22.08 15.68
N GLU A 100 19.83 23.08 16.56
CA GLU A 100 18.62 23.42 17.31
C GLU A 100 17.49 23.84 16.38
N VAL A 101 17.78 24.74 15.43
CA VAL A 101 16.78 25.29 14.50
C VAL A 101 16.13 24.19 13.68
N VAL A 102 16.91 23.22 13.18
CA VAL A 102 16.39 22.08 12.36
C VAL A 102 15.40 21.22 13.14
N PHE A 103 15.61 21.02 14.44
CA PHE A 103 14.72 20.17 15.25
C PHE A 103 13.63 20.90 16.00
N THR A 104 13.66 22.25 16.11
CA THR A 104 12.68 22.99 16.93
C THR A 104 11.84 24.00 16.15
N VAL A 105 12.23 24.37 14.93
CA VAL A 105 11.55 25.37 14.13
C VAL A 105 10.91 24.73 12.91
N LEU A 106 9.60 24.93 12.73
CA LEU A 106 8.90 24.54 11.51
C LEU A 106 9.33 25.44 10.34
N HIS A 107 9.36 24.85 9.13
CA HIS A 107 9.76 25.55 7.91
C HIS A 107 11.18 26.15 7.98
N ALA A 108 12.08 25.46 8.64
CA ALA A 108 13.49 25.79 8.69
C ALA A 108 14.35 24.68 8.06
N GLY A 109 15.33 25.05 7.23
CA GLY A 109 16.24 24.08 6.61
C GLY A 109 17.06 24.68 5.48
N GLY A 110 18.18 24.04 5.14
CA GLY A 110 19.08 24.43 4.06
C GLY A 110 18.57 24.15 2.63
N LYS A 111 17.32 23.70 2.48
CA LYS A 111 16.70 23.27 1.22
C LYS A 111 15.83 24.36 0.57
N PHE A 112 15.67 25.51 1.22
CA PHE A 112 14.90 26.69 0.72
C PHE A 112 15.80 27.64 -0.12
N GLY A 113 16.33 27.20 -1.27
CA GLY A 113 17.03 28.08 -2.22
C GLY A 113 18.47 28.47 -1.87
N GLY A 114 19.10 27.86 -0.89
CA GLY A 114 20.42 28.23 -0.37
C GLY A 114 21.65 27.59 -1.02
N GLY A 115 21.55 26.94 -2.18
CA GLY A 115 22.71 26.36 -2.89
C GLY A 115 23.32 25.08 -2.25
N GLY A 116 22.82 24.62 -1.10
CA GLY A 116 23.28 23.40 -0.43
C GLY A 116 22.81 22.10 -1.06
N TYR A 117 21.65 22.13 -1.70
CA TYR A 117 21.02 20.99 -2.38
C TYR A 117 20.39 21.45 -3.70
N LYS A 118 20.71 20.77 -4.80
CA LYS A 118 20.08 21.02 -6.10
C LYS A 118 18.74 20.29 -6.24
N VAL A 119 18.67 19.11 -5.67
CA VAL A 119 17.50 18.23 -5.63
C VAL A 119 17.33 17.75 -4.21
N SER A 120 16.13 17.76 -3.68
CA SER A 120 15.83 17.20 -2.35
C SER A 120 14.42 16.65 -2.31
N GLY A 121 14.20 15.60 -1.51
CA GLY A 121 12.88 15.07 -1.16
C GLY A 121 12.21 15.89 -0.06
N GLY A 122 12.99 16.47 0.83
CA GLY A 122 12.53 17.31 1.94
C GLY A 122 12.21 18.74 1.52
N LEU A 123 11.00 19.00 0.99
CA LEU A 123 10.61 20.29 0.43
C LEU A 123 10.09 21.30 1.47
N HIS A 124 9.52 20.83 2.58
CA HIS A 124 8.77 21.66 3.50
C HIS A 124 9.58 22.14 4.71
N GLY A 125 10.79 21.57 4.94
CA GLY A 125 11.63 21.93 6.09
C GLY A 125 10.97 21.64 7.45
N VAL A 126 10.16 20.57 7.52
CA VAL A 126 9.42 20.22 8.75
C VAL A 126 9.74 18.83 9.27
N GLY A 127 10.30 17.92 8.47
CA GLY A 127 10.44 16.49 8.81
C GLY A 127 11.12 16.25 10.16
N ALA A 128 12.32 16.77 10.36
CA ALA A 128 13.08 16.57 11.59
C ALA A 128 12.36 17.18 12.83
N SER A 129 11.77 18.35 12.69
CA SER A 129 11.02 19.00 13.78
C SER A 129 9.72 18.29 14.10
N VAL A 130 9.04 17.72 13.12
CA VAL A 130 7.85 16.85 13.30
C VAL A 130 8.21 15.58 14.04
N VAL A 131 9.31 14.90 13.66
CA VAL A 131 9.79 13.71 14.38
C VAL A 131 10.11 14.04 15.84
N ASN A 132 10.77 15.18 16.09
CA ASN A 132 11.03 15.65 17.46
C ASN A 132 9.74 15.89 18.25
N ALA A 133 8.76 16.60 17.65
CA ALA A 133 7.49 16.90 18.30
C ALA A 133 6.68 15.65 18.68
N LEU A 134 6.75 14.60 17.87
CA LEU A 134 5.98 13.35 18.01
C LEU A 134 6.78 12.23 18.72
N SER A 135 7.98 12.55 19.23
CA SER A 135 8.81 11.63 19.99
C SER A 135 8.73 11.90 21.48
N GLU A 136 8.68 10.85 22.30
CA GLU A 136 8.84 10.93 23.75
C GLU A 136 10.21 11.56 24.08
N TRP A 137 11.24 11.14 23.37
CA TRP A 137 12.57 11.74 23.39
C TRP A 137 13.29 11.55 22.06
N LEU A 138 14.20 12.48 21.76
CA LEU A 138 15.07 12.43 20.58
C LEU A 138 16.48 12.88 20.96
N VAL A 139 17.50 12.17 20.45
CA VAL A 139 18.90 12.53 20.55
C VAL A 139 19.44 12.71 19.15
N ALA A 140 20.00 13.89 18.87
CA ALA A 140 20.70 14.18 17.62
C ALA A 140 22.19 14.33 17.91
N GLU A 141 23.01 13.53 17.22
CA GLU A 141 24.47 13.63 17.25
C GLU A 141 24.98 13.99 15.86
N VAL A 142 25.92 14.93 15.83
CA VAL A 142 26.57 15.38 14.59
C VAL A 142 28.08 15.18 14.73
N HIS A 143 28.65 14.42 13.82
CA HIS A 143 30.08 14.21 13.67
C HIS A 143 30.60 15.22 12.66
N LYS A 144 31.33 16.22 13.13
CA LYS A 144 31.82 17.32 12.30
C LYS A 144 33.05 17.99 12.90
N ASP A 145 33.97 18.41 12.07
CA ASP A 145 35.16 19.21 12.44
C ASP A 145 35.94 18.60 13.62
N GLY A 146 36.11 17.26 13.63
CA GLY A 146 36.84 16.54 14.65
C GLY A 146 36.11 16.33 15.97
N SER A 147 34.86 16.75 16.08
CA SER A 147 34.06 16.71 17.32
C SER A 147 32.69 16.04 17.11
N ILE A 148 32.18 15.46 18.19
CA ILE A 148 30.80 14.93 18.25
C ILE A 148 29.98 15.93 19.04
N TYR A 149 29.05 16.59 18.35
CA TYR A 149 28.04 17.49 18.94
C TYR A 149 26.78 16.72 19.23
N GLN A 150 26.18 16.93 20.40
CA GLN A 150 24.94 16.25 20.80
C GLN A 150 23.95 17.26 21.36
N MET A 151 22.68 17.09 20.98
CA MET A 151 21.51 17.72 21.60
C MET A 151 20.47 16.67 21.97
N LYS A 152 19.71 16.93 23.04
CA LYS A 152 18.61 16.06 23.47
C LYS A 152 17.31 16.83 23.58
N PHE A 153 16.25 16.18 23.16
CA PHE A 153 14.90 16.75 23.11
C PHE A 153 13.89 15.78 23.74
N SER A 154 12.78 16.29 24.22
CA SER A 154 11.62 15.54 24.64
C SER A 154 10.35 16.27 24.20
N ARG A 155 9.49 15.60 23.46
CA ARG A 155 8.20 16.13 23.00
C ARG A 155 8.31 17.49 22.32
N GLY A 156 9.38 17.70 21.55
CA GLY A 156 9.68 18.96 20.87
C GLY A 156 10.46 19.99 21.70
N HIS A 157 10.64 19.79 23.00
CA HIS A 157 11.37 20.71 23.88
C HIS A 157 12.83 20.30 24.05
N ILE A 158 13.70 21.29 24.20
CA ILE A 158 15.13 21.09 24.45
C ILE A 158 15.31 20.60 25.90
N MET A 159 15.90 19.43 26.06
CA MET A 159 16.29 18.88 27.37
C MET A 159 17.77 19.09 27.67
N GLN A 160 18.59 19.11 26.63
CA GLN A 160 20.02 19.37 26.72
C GLN A 160 20.43 20.23 25.54
N GLU A 161 20.99 21.40 25.80
CA GLU A 161 21.61 22.28 24.80
C GLU A 161 22.78 21.57 24.11
N MET A 162 23.21 22.10 22.96
CA MET A 162 24.30 21.53 22.18
C MET A 162 25.60 21.45 23.01
N GLN A 163 26.14 20.26 23.11
CA GLN A 163 27.40 19.98 23.82
C GLN A 163 28.33 19.13 22.97
N ILE A 164 29.64 19.30 23.16
CA ILE A 164 30.64 18.38 22.59
C ILE A 164 30.78 17.22 23.57
N VAL A 165 30.42 16.01 23.11
CA VAL A 165 30.46 14.79 23.93
C VAL A 165 31.64 13.88 23.60
N GLY A 166 32.36 14.15 22.50
CA GLY A 166 33.49 13.32 22.08
C GLY A 166 34.27 13.90 20.92
N LYS A 167 35.28 13.17 20.49
CA LYS A 167 36.05 13.44 19.26
C LYS A 167 35.76 12.37 18.22
N THR A 168 35.87 12.72 16.96
CA THR A 168 35.61 11.83 15.82
C THR A 168 36.54 12.17 14.66
N ASP A 169 36.87 11.18 13.84
CA ASP A 169 37.58 11.32 12.58
C ASP A 169 36.67 11.21 11.35
N ARG A 170 35.39 10.96 11.57
CA ARG A 170 34.36 10.84 10.52
C ARG A 170 33.40 12.04 10.53
N THR A 171 32.66 12.21 9.45
CA THR A 171 31.51 13.12 9.35
C THR A 171 30.20 12.33 9.31
N GLY A 172 29.07 12.98 9.58
CA GLY A 172 27.76 12.38 9.46
C GLY A 172 26.80 12.81 10.56
N THR A 173 25.58 12.28 10.49
CA THR A 173 24.53 12.53 11.48
C THR A 173 24.02 11.21 12.07
N VAL A 174 23.75 11.21 13.37
CA VAL A 174 23.09 10.10 14.06
C VAL A 174 21.86 10.66 14.77
N VAL A 175 20.69 10.16 14.43
CA VAL A 175 19.42 10.52 15.09
C VAL A 175 18.83 9.28 15.72
N THR A 176 18.65 9.34 17.05
CA THR A 176 17.96 8.28 17.80
C THR A 176 16.71 8.85 18.43
N PHE A 177 15.56 8.20 18.23
CA PHE A 177 14.31 8.69 18.78
C PHE A 177 13.40 7.55 19.22
N LYS A 178 12.50 7.87 20.16
CA LYS A 178 11.44 6.99 20.63
C LYS A 178 10.10 7.65 20.36
N PRO A 179 9.17 7.02 19.61
CA PRO A 179 7.84 7.59 19.37
C PRO A 179 7.07 7.77 20.69
N ASP A 180 6.29 8.86 20.76
CA ASP A 180 5.48 9.14 21.95
C ASP A 180 4.19 8.30 21.95
N PRO A 181 3.96 7.39 22.90
CA PRO A 181 2.77 6.56 22.97
C PRO A 181 1.46 7.35 23.16
N GLU A 182 1.55 8.63 23.55
CA GLU A 182 0.36 9.50 23.63
C GLU A 182 -0.10 9.97 22.24
N MET A 183 0.74 9.83 21.21
CA MET A 183 0.48 10.33 19.85
C MET A 183 0.06 9.25 18.87
N PHE A 184 0.40 8.00 19.13
CA PHE A 184 0.22 6.90 18.17
C PHE A 184 -0.65 5.79 18.75
N ASP A 185 -1.44 5.16 17.88
CA ASP A 185 -2.26 3.99 18.23
C ASP A 185 -1.40 2.78 18.60
N THR A 186 -0.20 2.70 18.03
CA THR A 186 0.85 1.72 18.32
C THR A 186 2.22 2.37 18.21
N THR A 187 3.19 1.89 18.99
CA THR A 187 4.59 2.30 18.88
C THR A 187 5.50 1.16 18.40
N GLU A 188 4.90 0.07 17.91
CA GLU A 188 5.65 -1.07 17.40
C GLU A 188 5.98 -0.90 15.92
N TYR A 189 7.28 -0.90 15.60
CA TYR A 189 7.77 -0.85 14.23
C TYR A 189 7.72 -2.24 13.58
N ASP A 190 7.26 -2.28 12.35
CA ASP A 190 7.34 -3.46 11.50
C ASP A 190 8.63 -3.41 10.67
N TYR A 191 9.49 -4.43 10.84
CA TYR A 191 10.75 -4.54 10.12
C TYR A 191 10.53 -4.60 8.61
N GLU A 192 9.53 -5.36 8.14
CA GLU A 192 9.30 -5.57 6.71
C GLU A 192 8.83 -4.29 6.00
N ILE A 193 8.06 -3.46 6.67
CA ILE A 193 7.64 -2.14 6.15
C ILE A 193 8.87 -1.25 5.95
N LEU A 194 9.73 -1.14 6.96
CA LEU A 194 10.96 -0.35 6.87
C LEU A 194 11.95 -0.94 5.86
N HIS A 195 12.14 -2.25 5.85
CA HIS A 195 13.03 -2.95 4.94
C HIS A 195 12.62 -2.73 3.47
N THR A 196 11.33 -2.83 3.16
CA THR A 196 10.80 -2.55 1.82
C THR A 196 11.13 -1.12 1.38
N ARG A 197 10.90 -0.13 2.26
CA ARG A 197 11.23 1.27 1.96
C ARG A 197 12.73 1.50 1.78
N MET A 198 13.57 0.88 2.60
CA MET A 198 15.04 0.99 2.47
C MET A 198 15.54 0.36 1.16
N ARG A 199 14.93 -0.75 0.74
CA ARG A 199 15.23 -1.38 -0.56
C ARG A 199 14.90 -0.48 -1.73
N GLU A 200 13.73 0.15 -1.72
CA GLU A 200 13.35 1.14 -2.76
C GLU A 200 14.37 2.26 -2.85
N GLN A 201 14.78 2.82 -1.70
CA GLN A 201 15.77 3.88 -1.66
C GLN A 201 17.13 3.43 -2.18
N ALA A 202 17.54 2.19 -1.90
CA ALA A 202 18.79 1.62 -2.41
C ALA A 202 18.75 1.45 -3.94
N PHE A 203 17.61 1.03 -4.51
CA PHE A 203 17.45 0.96 -5.98
C PHE A 203 17.43 2.33 -6.66
N LEU A 204 16.82 3.34 -6.04
CA LEU A 204 16.71 4.68 -6.60
C LEU A 204 18.03 5.45 -6.57
N ASN A 205 18.97 5.04 -5.72
CA ASN A 205 20.27 5.69 -5.54
C ASN A 205 21.40 4.67 -5.80
N ALA A 206 21.72 4.47 -7.07
CA ALA A 206 22.76 3.51 -7.49
C ALA A 206 24.07 3.70 -6.71
N GLY A 207 24.60 2.61 -6.15
CA GLY A 207 25.84 2.61 -5.37
C GLY A 207 25.72 3.12 -3.94
N LEU A 208 24.53 3.51 -3.47
CA LEU A 208 24.28 3.85 -2.07
C LEU A 208 24.09 2.57 -1.24
N HIS A 209 24.87 2.42 -0.16
CA HIS A 209 24.71 1.33 0.80
C HIS A 209 23.68 1.69 1.87
N ILE A 210 22.61 0.92 1.96
CA ILE A 210 21.60 1.06 3.01
C ILE A 210 21.52 -0.24 3.80
N SER A 211 21.77 -0.16 5.11
CA SER A 211 21.66 -1.30 6.02
C SER A 211 20.49 -1.10 6.98
N ILE A 212 19.73 -2.17 7.25
CA ILE A 212 18.69 -2.17 8.26
C ILE A 212 18.86 -3.36 9.20
N ALA A 213 18.67 -3.16 10.50
CA ALA A 213 18.76 -4.22 11.50
C ALA A 213 17.66 -4.07 12.56
N ASP A 214 17.01 -5.17 12.89
CA ASP A 214 16.13 -5.29 14.04
C ASP A 214 16.90 -5.91 15.21
N LYS A 215 17.17 -5.13 16.23
CA LYS A 215 17.91 -5.54 17.44
C LYS A 215 17.01 -5.75 18.66
N ARG A 216 15.70 -5.84 18.46
CA ARG A 216 14.75 -6.10 19.54
C ARG A 216 14.90 -7.50 20.13
N THR A 217 15.36 -8.45 19.32
CA THR A 217 15.68 -9.82 19.70
C THR A 217 17.10 -10.19 19.25
N GLU A 218 17.71 -11.20 19.88
CA GLU A 218 19.07 -11.67 19.52
C GLU A 218 19.13 -12.22 18.08
N ASP A 219 18.03 -12.86 17.63
CA ASP A 219 17.89 -13.42 16.27
C ASP A 219 17.15 -12.46 15.32
N GLY A 220 17.20 -11.16 15.58
CA GLY A 220 16.50 -10.15 14.77
C GLY A 220 16.99 -10.10 13.33
N ASN A 221 16.09 -9.73 12.42
CA ASN A 221 16.38 -9.63 10.98
C ASN A 221 17.38 -8.49 10.71
N SER A 222 18.28 -8.71 9.75
CA SER A 222 19.17 -7.66 9.25
C SER A 222 19.45 -7.86 7.77
N ASP A 223 19.61 -6.76 7.03
CA ASP A 223 19.98 -6.77 5.62
C ASP A 223 20.84 -5.56 5.28
N SER A 224 21.68 -5.71 4.23
CA SER A 224 22.50 -4.64 3.69
C SER A 224 22.41 -4.63 2.18
N MET A 225 21.91 -3.56 1.63
CA MET A 225 21.50 -3.42 0.24
C MET A 225 22.35 -2.36 -0.46
N CYS A 226 22.82 -2.70 -1.67
CA CYS A 226 23.49 -1.78 -2.58
C CYS A 226 23.27 -2.29 -4.01
N PHE A 227 22.72 -1.46 -4.88
CA PHE A 227 22.35 -1.83 -6.25
C PHE A 227 23.04 -0.90 -7.24
N GLU A 228 24.08 -1.39 -7.90
CA GLU A 228 24.86 -0.61 -8.89
C GLU A 228 24.06 -0.33 -10.17
N GLY A 229 23.17 -1.22 -10.57
CA GLY A 229 22.31 -1.05 -11.74
C GLY A 229 21.09 -0.14 -11.51
N GLY A 230 20.86 0.31 -10.28
CA GLY A 230 19.81 1.27 -9.95
C GLY A 230 18.41 0.80 -10.35
N ILE A 231 17.65 1.67 -11.01
CA ILE A 231 16.26 1.34 -11.42
C ILE A 231 16.16 0.21 -12.44
N ARG A 232 17.24 -0.17 -13.13
CA ARG A 232 17.26 -1.36 -13.99
C ARG A 232 17.14 -2.63 -13.17
N GLU A 233 17.93 -2.74 -12.10
CA GLU A 233 17.84 -3.86 -11.15
C GLU A 233 16.51 -3.85 -10.41
N PHE A 234 15.91 -2.67 -10.18
CA PHE A 234 14.59 -2.57 -9.57
C PHE A 234 13.51 -3.20 -10.46
N VAL A 235 13.54 -2.97 -11.77
CA VAL A 235 12.64 -3.64 -12.72
C VAL A 235 12.88 -5.14 -12.73
N GLN A 236 14.13 -5.61 -12.72
CA GLN A 236 14.46 -7.04 -12.65
C GLN A 236 13.96 -7.67 -11.36
N TRP A 237 14.08 -6.95 -10.23
CA TRP A 237 13.59 -7.40 -8.95
C TRP A 237 12.05 -7.55 -8.94
N HIS A 238 11.30 -6.62 -9.52
CA HIS A 238 9.85 -6.75 -9.71
C HIS A 238 9.47 -7.90 -10.64
N ASN A 239 10.32 -8.26 -11.57
CA ASN A 239 10.09 -9.35 -12.52
C ASN A 239 10.66 -10.70 -12.07
N ARG A 240 11.29 -10.80 -10.88
CA ARG A 240 11.93 -12.05 -10.39
C ARG A 240 10.99 -13.26 -10.36
N HIS A 241 9.69 -13.02 -10.17
CA HIS A 241 8.65 -14.06 -10.16
C HIS A 241 7.84 -14.15 -11.46
N LYS A 242 8.17 -13.34 -12.48
CA LYS A 242 7.55 -13.31 -13.81
C LYS A 242 8.53 -13.87 -14.84
N THR A 243 8.05 -14.22 -16.04
CA THR A 243 8.91 -14.61 -17.15
C THR A 243 9.09 -13.42 -18.09
N PRO A 244 10.28 -12.81 -18.15
CA PRO A 244 10.54 -11.72 -19.08
C PRO A 244 10.41 -12.18 -20.53
N LEU A 245 9.81 -11.37 -21.39
CA LEU A 245 9.70 -11.62 -22.82
C LEU A 245 10.96 -11.24 -23.59
N HIS A 246 11.83 -10.45 -22.98
CA HIS A 246 13.15 -10.05 -23.50
C HIS A 246 14.15 -9.93 -22.34
N GLU A 247 15.41 -10.25 -22.61
CA GLU A 247 16.44 -10.37 -21.57
C GLU A 247 16.84 -9.00 -20.97
N GLN A 248 17.08 -8.01 -21.83
CA GLN A 248 17.57 -6.71 -21.41
C GLN A 248 16.44 -5.80 -20.95
N VAL A 249 16.63 -5.12 -19.81
CA VAL A 249 15.78 -4.01 -19.38
C VAL A 249 16.02 -2.81 -20.30
N ILE A 250 14.95 -2.26 -20.86
CA ILE A 250 15.01 -1.03 -21.67
C ILE A 250 15.20 0.12 -20.69
N TYR A 251 16.25 0.92 -20.92
CA TYR A 251 16.57 2.06 -20.07
C TYR A 251 16.67 3.32 -20.89
N MET A 252 16.06 4.37 -20.39
CA MET A 252 16.01 5.69 -21.03
C MET A 252 16.28 6.75 -19.96
N SER A 253 17.07 7.77 -20.29
CA SER A 253 17.35 8.86 -19.37
C SER A 253 17.61 10.18 -20.09
N GLY A 254 17.37 11.28 -19.41
CA GLY A 254 17.67 12.60 -19.96
C GLY A 254 17.44 13.71 -18.96
N ALA A 255 18.04 14.86 -19.25
CA ALA A 255 17.94 16.05 -18.40
C ALA A 255 17.60 17.28 -19.23
N LYS A 256 16.71 18.14 -18.72
CA LYS A 256 16.35 19.42 -19.34
C LYS A 256 15.78 20.38 -18.32
N ASN A 257 16.20 21.65 -18.41
CA ASN A 257 15.66 22.74 -17.55
C ASN A 257 15.75 22.47 -16.03
N GLY A 258 16.85 21.86 -15.57
CA GLY A 258 17.06 21.57 -14.16
C GLY A 258 16.29 20.36 -13.62
N ALA A 259 15.65 19.60 -14.49
CA ALA A 259 15.05 18.32 -14.13
C ALA A 259 15.71 17.17 -14.90
N GLU A 260 15.77 16.01 -14.27
CA GLU A 260 16.28 14.77 -14.83
C GLU A 260 15.18 13.70 -14.74
N ALA A 261 15.13 12.80 -15.71
CA ALA A 261 14.25 11.64 -15.67
C ALA A 261 15.01 10.39 -16.09
N GLU A 262 14.79 9.32 -15.37
CA GLU A 262 15.25 7.97 -15.64
C GLU A 262 14.03 7.04 -15.73
N ILE A 263 13.98 6.22 -16.75
CA ILE A 263 12.91 5.26 -16.97
C ILE A 263 13.55 3.91 -17.29
N ALA A 264 13.15 2.88 -16.56
CA ALA A 264 13.51 1.50 -16.84
C ALA A 264 12.24 0.70 -17.07
N MET A 265 12.21 -0.18 -18.09
CA MET A 265 11.03 -0.98 -18.37
C MET A 265 11.37 -2.33 -18.98
N GLN A 266 10.52 -3.34 -18.70
CA GLN A 266 10.62 -4.68 -19.28
C GLN A 266 9.23 -5.31 -19.38
N TYR A 267 9.00 -6.08 -20.43
CA TYR A 267 7.76 -6.84 -20.59
C TYR A 267 7.91 -8.28 -20.12
N SER A 268 6.85 -8.81 -19.55
CA SER A 268 6.74 -10.19 -19.08
C SER A 268 5.51 -10.90 -19.66
N ASP A 269 5.40 -12.18 -19.36
CA ASP A 269 4.24 -13.01 -19.71
C ASP A 269 2.96 -12.63 -18.92
N SER A 270 3.08 -11.85 -17.85
CA SER A 270 1.96 -11.35 -17.02
C SER A 270 0.91 -10.59 -17.84
N TYR A 271 -0.31 -10.53 -17.33
CA TYR A 271 -1.39 -9.72 -17.88
C TYR A 271 -1.55 -8.37 -17.18
N ASN A 272 -0.93 -8.22 -16.00
CA ASN A 272 -1.04 -7.02 -15.19
C ASN A 272 0.11 -6.04 -15.50
N GLU A 273 -0.19 -4.75 -15.38
CA GLU A 273 0.78 -3.67 -15.38
C GLU A 273 1.38 -3.52 -13.98
N THR A 274 2.70 -3.33 -13.90
CA THR A 274 3.40 -2.90 -12.68
C THR A 274 4.14 -1.62 -13.01
N LEU A 275 3.55 -0.48 -12.67
CA LEU A 275 4.12 0.84 -12.90
C LEU A 275 4.38 1.52 -11.56
N VAL A 276 5.66 1.81 -11.29
CA VAL A 276 6.09 2.46 -10.06
C VAL A 276 6.78 3.77 -10.40
N SER A 277 6.34 4.86 -9.77
CA SER A 277 6.86 6.18 -10.09
C SER A 277 7.32 6.95 -8.85
N PHE A 278 8.39 7.73 -9.04
CA PHE A 278 9.05 8.49 -7.99
C PHE A 278 9.35 9.91 -8.46
N ALA A 279 9.25 10.86 -7.53
CA ALA A 279 9.70 12.23 -7.71
C ALA A 279 10.60 12.62 -6.52
N ASN A 280 11.87 12.98 -6.78
CA ASN A 280 12.89 13.23 -5.76
C ASN A 280 12.96 12.08 -4.73
N ASN A 281 12.97 10.84 -5.20
CA ASN A 281 12.97 9.59 -4.41
C ASN A 281 11.73 9.36 -3.53
N ILE A 282 10.69 10.18 -3.67
CA ILE A 282 9.40 9.99 -3.00
C ILE A 282 8.50 9.19 -3.93
N HIS A 283 7.95 8.09 -3.42
CA HIS A 283 6.96 7.29 -4.15
C HIS A 283 5.69 8.09 -4.40
N THR A 284 5.19 8.06 -5.63
CA THR A 284 3.96 8.74 -6.06
C THR A 284 2.88 7.72 -6.42
N PRO A 285 2.18 7.13 -5.43
CA PRO A 285 1.23 6.04 -5.68
C PRO A 285 0.02 6.46 -6.52
N GLU A 286 -0.32 7.75 -6.53
CA GLU A 286 -1.36 8.33 -7.40
C GLU A 286 -0.79 8.83 -8.74
N GLY A 287 0.49 8.55 -9.02
CA GLY A 287 1.17 8.92 -10.25
C GLY A 287 1.43 10.42 -10.38
N GLY A 288 1.10 10.98 -11.54
CA GLY A 288 1.27 12.39 -11.83
C GLY A 288 1.71 12.67 -13.26
N MET A 289 2.28 13.86 -13.50
CA MET A 289 2.64 14.32 -14.82
C MET A 289 3.75 13.49 -15.49
N HIS A 290 4.66 12.90 -14.73
CA HIS A 290 5.70 12.00 -15.24
C HIS A 290 5.12 10.69 -15.79
N GLU A 291 4.17 10.06 -15.08
CA GLU A 291 3.47 8.89 -15.61
C GLU A 291 2.62 9.22 -16.83
N THR A 292 1.92 10.36 -16.81
CA THR A 292 1.12 10.80 -17.94
C THR A 292 1.98 10.98 -19.20
N GLY A 293 3.18 11.56 -19.03
CA GLY A 293 4.16 11.69 -20.10
C GLY A 293 4.60 10.34 -20.66
N PHE A 294 4.98 9.43 -19.78
CA PHE A 294 5.39 8.07 -20.15
C PHE A 294 4.28 7.30 -20.88
N LYS A 295 3.08 7.22 -20.29
CA LYS A 295 1.93 6.48 -20.85
C LYS A 295 1.55 7.01 -22.25
N THR A 296 1.56 8.32 -22.42
CA THR A 296 1.24 8.96 -23.71
C THR A 296 2.31 8.66 -24.77
N ALA A 297 3.58 8.82 -24.44
CA ALA A 297 4.69 8.58 -25.34
C ALA A 297 4.81 7.11 -25.74
N LEU A 298 4.71 6.19 -24.76
CA LEU A 298 4.74 4.74 -25.00
C LEU A 298 3.70 4.34 -26.06
N THR A 299 2.44 4.75 -25.85
CA THR A 299 1.34 4.44 -26.78
C THR A 299 1.60 5.00 -28.18
N ARG A 300 2.11 6.22 -28.25
CA ARG A 300 2.42 6.88 -29.53
C ARG A 300 3.55 6.16 -30.28
N VAL A 301 4.67 5.84 -29.59
CA VAL A 301 5.82 5.17 -30.18
C VAL A 301 5.44 3.77 -30.68
N MET A 302 4.70 3.00 -29.87
CA MET A 302 4.27 1.66 -30.25
C MET A 302 3.39 1.67 -31.49
N ASN A 303 2.41 2.57 -31.56
CA ASN A 303 1.57 2.71 -32.76
C ASN A 303 2.35 3.18 -33.99
N ALA A 304 3.23 4.17 -33.83
CA ALA A 304 4.04 4.68 -34.94
C ALA A 304 4.98 3.60 -35.50
N TYR A 305 5.70 2.90 -34.61
CA TYR A 305 6.59 1.81 -35.01
C TYR A 305 5.81 0.62 -35.60
N GLY A 306 4.67 0.26 -35.02
CA GLY A 306 3.81 -0.82 -35.50
C GLY A 306 3.27 -0.57 -36.90
N MET A 307 2.93 0.68 -37.24
CA MET A 307 2.55 1.08 -38.61
C MET A 307 3.76 1.02 -39.55
N LYS A 308 4.92 1.53 -39.14
CA LYS A 308 6.17 1.49 -39.94
C LYS A 308 6.60 0.04 -40.21
N ALA A 309 6.45 -0.87 -39.24
CA ALA A 309 6.78 -2.28 -39.38
C ALA A 309 5.68 -3.13 -40.06
N ASN A 310 4.58 -2.53 -40.54
CA ASN A 310 3.41 -3.22 -41.09
C ASN A 310 2.75 -4.26 -40.17
N VAL A 311 2.94 -4.15 -38.86
CA VAL A 311 2.23 -4.96 -37.85
C VAL A 311 0.83 -4.39 -37.62
N ILE A 312 0.70 -3.07 -37.55
CA ILE A 312 -0.56 -2.33 -37.51
C ILE A 312 -0.87 -1.89 -38.94
N LYS A 313 -1.99 -2.37 -39.51
CA LYS A 313 -2.30 -2.17 -40.92
C LYS A 313 -3.22 -0.98 -41.20
N SER A 314 -3.99 -0.57 -40.20
CA SER A 314 -4.94 0.54 -40.31
C SER A 314 -5.12 1.27 -38.98
N ASP A 315 -5.73 2.46 -39.01
CA ASP A 315 -6.06 3.20 -37.80
C ASP A 315 -7.01 2.43 -36.85
N ALA A 316 -7.82 1.53 -37.41
CA ALA A 316 -8.71 0.69 -36.62
C ALA A 316 -7.98 -0.41 -35.82
N ASP A 317 -6.76 -0.78 -36.26
CA ASP A 317 -5.94 -1.79 -35.60
C ASP A 317 -4.99 -1.19 -34.53
N LYS A 318 -5.03 0.14 -34.33
CA LYS A 318 -4.19 0.80 -33.31
C LYS A 318 -4.46 0.24 -31.92
N VAL A 319 -3.38 0.05 -31.20
CA VAL A 319 -3.43 -0.40 -29.79
C VAL A 319 -3.71 0.79 -28.88
N SER A 320 -4.53 0.57 -27.86
CA SER A 320 -4.79 1.55 -26.79
C SER A 320 -3.61 1.65 -25.83
N GLY A 321 -3.63 2.66 -24.97
CA GLY A 321 -2.63 2.77 -23.90
C GLY A 321 -2.62 1.58 -22.96
N GLU A 322 -3.78 1.00 -22.66
CA GLU A 322 -3.94 -0.19 -21.83
C GLU A 322 -3.33 -1.43 -22.50
N ASP A 323 -3.62 -1.64 -23.78
CA ASP A 323 -3.03 -2.74 -24.56
C ASP A 323 -1.49 -2.66 -24.57
N CYS A 324 -0.93 -1.43 -24.65
CA CYS A 324 0.51 -1.20 -24.60
C CYS A 324 1.15 -1.53 -23.25
N ARG A 325 0.37 -1.54 -22.17
CA ARG A 325 0.89 -1.76 -20.82
C ARG A 325 0.61 -3.17 -20.26
N GLU A 326 -0.09 -4.02 -21.01
CA GLU A 326 -0.28 -5.42 -20.59
C GLU A 326 1.08 -6.12 -20.44
N GLY A 327 1.37 -6.62 -19.24
CA GLY A 327 2.62 -7.30 -18.90
C GLY A 327 3.83 -6.39 -18.75
N LEU A 328 3.64 -5.07 -18.76
CA LEU A 328 4.70 -4.08 -18.57
C LEU A 328 5.06 -3.97 -17.09
N THR A 329 6.35 -4.04 -16.80
CA THR A 329 6.93 -3.54 -15.54
C THR A 329 7.79 -2.34 -15.87
N ALA A 330 7.49 -1.18 -15.26
CA ALA A 330 8.25 0.04 -15.47
C ALA A 330 8.47 0.81 -14.17
N VAL A 331 9.66 1.38 -14.02
CA VAL A 331 10.03 2.30 -12.94
C VAL A 331 10.38 3.64 -13.57
N ILE A 332 9.75 4.70 -13.07
CA ILE A 332 9.97 6.08 -13.51
C ILE A 332 10.49 6.88 -12.32
N SER A 333 11.69 7.42 -12.43
CA SER A 333 12.28 8.30 -11.42
C SER A 333 12.55 9.66 -12.03
N VAL A 334 11.99 10.72 -11.43
CA VAL A 334 12.27 12.09 -11.83
C VAL A 334 12.89 12.87 -10.69
N LYS A 335 13.90 13.69 -11.01
CA LYS A 335 14.60 14.56 -10.07
C LYS A 335 14.44 16.01 -10.55
N LEU A 336 13.94 16.88 -9.67
CA LEU A 336 13.63 18.26 -10.02
C LEU A 336 13.87 19.17 -8.80
N THR A 337 14.21 20.44 -9.08
CA THR A 337 14.57 21.43 -8.05
C THR A 337 13.36 21.96 -7.28
N ASP A 338 12.20 22.03 -7.92
CA ASP A 338 10.97 22.57 -7.34
C ASP A 338 9.81 21.60 -7.62
N ALA A 339 9.73 20.54 -6.82
CA ALA A 339 8.68 19.54 -6.94
C ALA A 339 7.37 20.04 -6.32
N GLN A 340 6.30 20.06 -7.10
CA GLN A 340 4.95 20.43 -6.68
C GLN A 340 4.09 19.17 -6.60
N PHE A 341 3.65 18.84 -5.39
CA PHE A 341 2.79 17.70 -5.15
C PHE A 341 1.36 18.13 -4.84
N GLU A 342 0.41 17.30 -5.22
CA GLU A 342 -0.96 17.42 -4.76
C GLU A 342 -1.05 16.82 -3.33
N GLY A 343 -1.28 17.68 -2.34
CA GLY A 343 -1.43 17.30 -0.93
C GLY A 343 -0.12 17.09 -0.16
N GLN A 344 -0.24 16.97 1.17
CA GLN A 344 0.88 16.83 2.11
C GLN A 344 1.55 15.44 2.02
N THR A 345 0.80 14.42 1.67
CA THR A 345 1.30 13.04 1.53
C THR A 345 2.22 12.85 0.32
N LYS A 346 2.35 13.87 -0.54
CA LYS A 346 3.19 13.88 -1.74
C LYS A 346 2.86 12.72 -2.73
N ALA A 347 1.60 12.26 -2.73
CA ALA A 347 1.18 11.07 -3.46
C ALA A 347 1.13 11.26 -4.99
N LYS A 348 1.04 12.51 -5.48
CA LYS A 348 0.89 12.82 -6.90
C LYS A 348 1.72 14.04 -7.32
N LEU A 349 2.50 13.91 -8.40
CA LEU A 349 3.33 15.00 -8.93
C LEU A 349 2.54 15.89 -9.90
N GLY A 350 2.50 17.21 -9.60
CA GLY A 350 1.73 18.21 -10.36
C GLY A 350 2.49 18.95 -11.46
N ASN A 351 3.82 18.96 -11.47
CA ASN A 351 4.65 19.77 -12.39
C ASN A 351 4.40 19.46 -13.86
N ALA A 352 3.65 20.30 -14.57
CA ALA A 352 3.25 20.07 -15.96
C ALA A 352 4.41 19.90 -16.94
N TYR A 353 5.53 20.60 -16.76
CA TYR A 353 6.69 20.51 -17.67
C TYR A 353 7.39 19.14 -17.62
N ILE A 354 7.25 18.39 -16.54
CA ILE A 354 7.80 17.03 -16.40
C ILE A 354 7.13 16.06 -17.39
N ARG A 355 5.83 16.26 -17.64
CA ARG A 355 5.14 15.50 -18.71
C ARG A 355 5.86 15.60 -20.04
N THR A 356 6.24 16.82 -20.43
CA THR A 356 6.92 17.07 -21.72
C THR A 356 8.34 16.50 -21.72
N LEU A 357 9.05 16.59 -20.60
CA LEU A 357 10.41 16.02 -20.46
C LEU A 357 10.36 14.50 -20.65
N VAL A 358 9.54 13.80 -19.88
CA VAL A 358 9.42 12.33 -19.95
C VAL A 358 8.91 11.90 -21.33
N ASP A 359 7.88 12.59 -21.87
CA ASP A 359 7.35 12.33 -23.20
C ASP A 359 8.45 12.42 -24.27
N SER A 360 9.30 13.45 -24.25
CA SER A 360 10.37 13.61 -25.23
C SER A 360 11.44 12.52 -25.10
N ILE A 361 11.87 12.18 -23.89
CA ILE A 361 12.87 11.13 -23.64
C ILE A 361 12.37 9.79 -24.16
N VAL A 362 11.15 9.40 -23.78
CA VAL A 362 10.56 8.12 -24.20
C VAL A 362 10.36 8.09 -25.71
N ASN A 363 9.84 9.17 -26.31
CA ASN A 363 9.60 9.22 -27.75
C ASN A 363 10.90 9.06 -28.55
N GLU A 364 11.97 9.73 -28.15
CA GLU A 364 13.25 9.69 -28.84
C GLU A 364 13.94 8.33 -28.62
N GLN A 365 14.20 7.98 -27.38
CA GLN A 365 15.07 6.85 -27.07
C GLN A 365 14.38 5.49 -27.30
N LEU A 366 13.08 5.38 -27.04
CA LEU A 366 12.36 4.13 -27.30
C LEU A 366 12.22 3.90 -28.82
N THR A 367 12.06 4.97 -29.62
CA THR A 367 12.03 4.83 -31.08
C THR A 367 13.37 4.30 -31.60
N ILE A 368 14.48 4.87 -31.15
CA ILE A 368 15.84 4.40 -31.49
C ILE A 368 16.01 2.93 -31.04
N TYR A 369 15.63 2.61 -29.81
CA TYR A 369 15.74 1.26 -29.29
C TYR A 369 14.98 0.22 -30.14
N PHE A 370 13.77 0.54 -30.56
CA PHE A 370 12.97 -0.36 -31.42
C PHE A 370 13.59 -0.54 -32.81
N GLU A 371 14.23 0.49 -33.35
CA GLU A 371 14.95 0.40 -34.62
C GLU A 371 16.23 -0.44 -34.53
N GLU A 372 16.94 -0.34 -33.42
CA GLU A 372 18.16 -1.12 -33.14
C GLU A 372 17.84 -2.58 -32.73
N HIS A 373 16.68 -2.83 -32.10
CA HIS A 373 16.28 -4.13 -31.58
C HIS A 373 14.94 -4.61 -32.16
N PRO A 374 14.82 -4.81 -33.50
CA PRO A 374 13.53 -5.11 -34.13
C PRO A 374 12.89 -6.43 -33.66
N ALA A 375 13.68 -7.39 -33.20
CA ALA A 375 13.17 -8.64 -32.64
C ALA A 375 12.43 -8.40 -31.30
N VAL A 376 12.99 -7.59 -30.42
CA VAL A 376 12.36 -7.19 -29.16
C VAL A 376 11.12 -6.35 -29.42
N ALA A 377 11.22 -5.35 -30.31
CA ALA A 377 10.09 -4.51 -30.69
C ALA A 377 8.91 -5.34 -31.21
N LYS A 378 9.19 -6.36 -32.03
CA LYS A 378 8.15 -7.28 -32.53
C LYS A 378 7.47 -8.05 -31.41
N ILE A 379 8.24 -8.62 -30.45
CA ILE A 379 7.68 -9.36 -29.31
C ILE A 379 6.75 -8.44 -28.50
N ILE A 380 7.17 -7.21 -28.21
CA ILE A 380 6.39 -6.22 -27.47
C ILE A 380 5.10 -5.85 -28.23
N LEU A 381 5.20 -5.60 -29.52
CA LEU A 381 4.03 -5.29 -30.36
C LEU A 381 3.07 -6.47 -30.47
N ASP A 382 3.56 -7.70 -30.64
CA ASP A 382 2.73 -8.90 -30.68
C ASP A 382 1.96 -9.11 -29.37
N LYS A 383 2.59 -8.79 -28.23
CA LYS A 383 1.95 -8.78 -26.90
C LYS A 383 0.80 -7.77 -26.88
N ALA A 384 1.05 -6.51 -27.25
CA ALA A 384 0.05 -5.44 -27.29
C ALA A 384 -1.10 -5.73 -28.26
N MET A 385 -0.80 -6.27 -29.46
CA MET A 385 -1.83 -6.67 -30.43
C MET A 385 -2.70 -7.82 -29.90
N THR A 386 -2.12 -8.71 -29.12
CA THR A 386 -2.86 -9.81 -28.49
C THR A 386 -3.76 -9.29 -27.36
N ALA A 387 -3.28 -8.32 -26.56
CA ALA A 387 -4.08 -7.60 -25.57
C ALA A 387 -5.26 -6.86 -26.23
N ASN A 388 -5.01 -6.14 -27.32
CA ASN A 388 -6.05 -5.44 -28.08
C ASN A 388 -7.16 -6.40 -28.55
N ARG A 389 -6.80 -7.55 -29.13
CA ARG A 389 -7.79 -8.56 -29.55
C ARG A 389 -8.61 -9.10 -28.38
N ALA A 390 -7.98 -9.36 -27.23
CA ALA A 390 -8.64 -9.84 -26.04
C ALA A 390 -9.61 -8.78 -25.49
N ARG A 391 -9.20 -7.51 -25.42
CA ARG A 391 -10.05 -6.39 -25.00
C ARG A 391 -11.26 -6.19 -25.94
N GLU A 392 -11.07 -6.26 -27.24
CA GLU A 392 -12.16 -6.20 -28.20
C GLU A 392 -13.13 -7.38 -28.04
N ALA A 393 -12.63 -8.58 -27.77
CA ALA A 393 -13.47 -9.74 -27.47
C ALA A 393 -14.26 -9.53 -26.16
N ALA A 394 -13.62 -9.01 -25.13
CA ALA A 394 -14.24 -8.66 -23.86
C ALA A 394 -15.37 -7.62 -24.07
N ARG A 395 -15.11 -6.55 -24.84
CA ARG A 395 -16.10 -5.52 -25.17
C ARG A 395 -17.32 -6.12 -25.87
N LYS A 396 -17.11 -6.97 -26.86
CA LYS A 396 -18.20 -7.66 -27.58
C LYS A 396 -19.00 -8.58 -26.64
N ALA A 397 -18.33 -9.28 -25.75
CA ALA A 397 -19.00 -10.14 -24.75
C ALA A 397 -19.89 -9.29 -23.82
N ARG A 398 -19.39 -8.15 -23.31
CA ARG A 398 -20.18 -7.21 -22.48
C ARG A 398 -21.39 -6.65 -23.22
N GLU A 399 -21.22 -6.22 -24.48
CA GLU A 399 -22.33 -5.74 -25.30
C GLU A 399 -23.43 -6.81 -25.48
N ASN A 400 -23.02 -8.06 -25.70
CA ASN A 400 -23.97 -9.16 -25.81
C ASN A 400 -24.73 -9.44 -24.51
N ILE A 401 -24.04 -9.36 -23.36
CA ILE A 401 -24.68 -9.47 -22.04
C ILE A 401 -25.65 -8.30 -21.85
N ARG A 402 -25.24 -7.07 -22.09
CA ARG A 402 -26.10 -5.86 -22.02
C ARG A 402 -27.35 -5.97 -22.89
N ARG A 403 -27.21 -6.45 -24.13
CA ARG A 403 -28.37 -6.66 -25.03
C ARG A 403 -29.33 -7.69 -24.49
N LYS A 404 -28.81 -8.80 -23.93
CA LYS A 404 -29.65 -9.83 -23.29
C LYS A 404 -30.38 -9.28 -22.06
N THR A 405 -29.68 -8.48 -21.25
CA THR A 405 -30.23 -7.85 -20.04
C THR A 405 -31.25 -6.75 -20.37
N ALA A 406 -31.03 -5.96 -21.42
CA ALA A 406 -31.94 -4.91 -21.88
C ALA A 406 -33.27 -5.50 -22.45
N LEU A 407 -33.23 -6.71 -22.99
CA LEU A 407 -34.40 -7.41 -23.49
C LEU A 407 -35.19 -8.14 -22.40
N GLY A 408 -34.60 -8.40 -21.21
CA GLY A 408 -35.19 -9.15 -20.12
C GLY A 408 -35.40 -8.39 -18.79
N GLY A 409 -35.18 -7.07 -18.76
CA GLY A 409 -35.02 -6.31 -17.52
C GLY A 409 -33.66 -6.61 -16.86
N ALA A 410 -33.10 -5.68 -16.07
CA ALA A 410 -31.86 -5.92 -15.34
C ALA A 410 -32.06 -7.03 -14.29
N ALA A 411 -31.99 -8.28 -14.73
CA ALA A 411 -32.14 -9.42 -13.83
C ALA A 411 -30.93 -9.48 -12.89
N MET A 412 -31.15 -9.23 -11.62
CA MET A 412 -30.21 -9.50 -10.55
C MET A 412 -29.84 -10.98 -10.55
N PRO A 413 -28.65 -11.35 -10.06
CA PRO A 413 -28.28 -12.76 -9.98
C PRO A 413 -29.36 -13.57 -9.25
N ASP A 414 -29.77 -14.68 -9.81
CA ASP A 414 -30.86 -15.51 -9.26
C ASP A 414 -30.63 -15.93 -7.80
N LYS A 415 -29.36 -16.06 -7.41
CA LYS A 415 -28.93 -16.42 -6.05
C LYS A 415 -28.80 -15.24 -5.10
N LEU A 416 -28.81 -14.00 -5.58
CA LEU A 416 -28.75 -12.82 -4.71
C LEU A 416 -30.05 -12.71 -3.90
N ARG A 417 -29.90 -12.65 -2.59
CA ARG A 417 -30.95 -12.26 -1.67
C ARG A 417 -30.70 -10.84 -1.23
N ASP A 418 -31.27 -9.90 -1.96
CA ASP A 418 -31.05 -8.46 -1.77
C ASP A 418 -31.68 -7.95 -0.47
N CYS A 419 -31.26 -6.77 -0.01
CA CYS A 419 -31.87 -6.06 1.11
C CYS A 419 -32.90 -5.04 0.65
N ASN A 420 -33.66 -4.51 1.61
CA ASN A 420 -34.74 -3.57 1.32
C ASN A 420 -34.24 -2.12 1.21
N GLU A 421 -33.14 -1.79 1.91
CA GLU A 421 -32.53 -0.47 1.89
C GLU A 421 -31.84 -0.24 0.55
N THR A 422 -31.89 0.99 0.06
CA THR A 422 -31.33 1.39 -1.23
C THR A 422 -30.15 2.35 -1.11
N ASP A 423 -29.93 2.95 0.08
CA ASP A 423 -28.76 3.78 0.33
C ASP A 423 -27.52 2.90 0.52
N PRO A 424 -26.53 2.96 -0.38
CA PRO A 424 -25.31 2.16 -0.29
C PRO A 424 -24.55 2.33 1.05
N ALA A 425 -24.62 3.50 1.67
CA ALA A 425 -23.93 3.80 2.93
C ALA A 425 -24.53 3.00 4.11
N LEU A 426 -25.80 2.61 4.01
CA LEU A 426 -26.52 1.89 5.05
C LEU A 426 -26.62 0.38 4.77
N THR A 427 -26.10 -0.08 3.62
CA THR A 427 -26.26 -1.47 3.18
C THR A 427 -24.95 -2.25 3.22
N GLU A 428 -25.09 -3.55 3.40
CA GLU A 428 -23.96 -4.48 3.37
C GLU A 428 -24.32 -5.76 2.61
N ILE A 429 -23.34 -6.33 1.90
CA ILE A 429 -23.48 -7.60 1.21
C ILE A 429 -22.53 -8.63 1.80
N TYR A 430 -23.05 -9.82 2.12
CA TYR A 430 -22.25 -10.99 2.49
C TYR A 430 -22.06 -11.87 1.27
N ILE A 431 -20.80 -12.06 0.88
CA ILE A 431 -20.40 -13.05 -0.12
C ILE A 431 -20.05 -14.32 0.65
N VAL A 432 -20.93 -15.33 0.54
CA VAL A 432 -20.92 -16.51 1.41
C VAL A 432 -20.45 -17.74 0.66
N GLU A 433 -19.59 -18.54 1.27
CA GLU A 433 -19.14 -19.81 0.73
C GLU A 433 -20.26 -20.86 0.78
N GLY A 434 -20.68 -21.30 -0.41
CA GLY A 434 -21.61 -22.41 -0.58
C GLY A 434 -23.09 -22.10 -0.31
N ASP A 435 -23.95 -22.96 -0.86
CA ASP A 435 -25.41 -22.80 -0.76
C ASP A 435 -25.94 -23.12 0.66
N SER A 436 -25.26 -23.99 1.42
CA SER A 436 -25.67 -24.37 2.77
C SER A 436 -25.54 -23.18 3.74
N ALA A 437 -24.34 -22.60 3.81
CA ALA A 437 -24.09 -21.42 4.63
C ALA A 437 -24.91 -20.21 4.13
N GLY A 438 -25.06 -20.06 2.80
CA GLY A 438 -25.91 -19.05 2.18
C GLY A 438 -27.38 -19.18 2.57
N GLY A 439 -27.90 -20.40 2.76
CA GLY A 439 -29.24 -20.67 3.25
C GLY A 439 -29.43 -20.24 4.70
N SER A 440 -28.51 -20.63 5.59
CA SER A 440 -28.52 -20.20 7.00
C SER A 440 -28.39 -18.68 7.13
N ALA A 441 -27.48 -18.06 6.36
CA ALA A 441 -27.29 -16.61 6.35
C ALA A 441 -28.55 -15.88 5.87
N THR A 442 -29.22 -16.37 4.82
CA THR A 442 -30.47 -15.79 4.31
C THR A 442 -31.58 -15.80 5.33
N GLN A 443 -31.68 -16.87 6.14
CA GLN A 443 -32.70 -16.99 7.17
C GLN A 443 -32.36 -16.18 8.43
N GLY A 444 -31.06 -16.05 8.75
CA GLY A 444 -30.59 -15.36 9.95
C GLY A 444 -30.40 -13.85 9.79
N ARG A 445 -30.27 -13.34 8.57
CA ARG A 445 -29.94 -11.93 8.28
C ARG A 445 -31.02 -10.93 8.69
N ASP A 446 -30.63 -9.70 8.90
CA ASP A 446 -31.56 -8.58 8.87
C ASP A 446 -31.80 -8.13 7.40
N SER A 447 -32.94 -8.50 6.85
CA SER A 447 -33.30 -8.20 5.46
C SER A 447 -33.45 -6.71 5.16
N ARG A 448 -33.50 -5.86 6.16
CA ARG A 448 -33.58 -4.40 5.94
C ARG A 448 -32.33 -3.87 5.25
N PHE A 449 -31.14 -4.29 5.67
CA PHE A 449 -29.87 -3.73 5.19
C PHE A 449 -28.81 -4.77 4.80
N GLN A 450 -29.04 -6.07 5.04
CA GLN A 450 -28.09 -7.13 4.69
C GLN A 450 -28.54 -7.90 3.46
N ALA A 451 -27.67 -7.95 2.44
CA ALA A 451 -27.82 -8.78 1.26
C ALA A 451 -26.92 -10.03 1.37
N ILE A 452 -27.35 -11.15 0.80
CA ILE A 452 -26.59 -12.41 0.77
C ILE A 452 -26.39 -12.87 -0.67
N LEU A 453 -25.14 -13.14 -1.03
CA LEU A 453 -24.75 -13.74 -2.30
C LEU A 453 -23.98 -15.05 -2.05
N PRO A 454 -24.62 -16.22 -2.16
CA PRO A 454 -23.92 -17.50 -2.08
C PRO A 454 -23.05 -17.73 -3.32
N LEU A 455 -21.82 -18.18 -3.09
CA LEU A 455 -20.91 -18.65 -4.15
C LEU A 455 -21.05 -20.17 -4.32
N TRP A 456 -20.82 -20.67 -5.51
CA TRP A 456 -20.80 -22.10 -5.77
C TRP A 456 -19.44 -22.59 -6.25
N GLY A 457 -18.70 -23.18 -5.32
CA GLY A 457 -17.37 -23.72 -5.55
C GLY A 457 -16.29 -22.66 -5.76
N LYS A 458 -15.07 -23.10 -5.98
CA LYS A 458 -13.90 -22.25 -6.11
C LYS A 458 -14.03 -21.29 -7.31
N MET A 459 -13.69 -20.06 -7.09
CA MET A 459 -13.71 -19.01 -8.11
C MET A 459 -12.52 -19.13 -9.06
N LEU A 460 -12.61 -18.44 -10.20
CA LEU A 460 -11.49 -18.31 -11.14
C LEU A 460 -10.33 -17.55 -10.48
N ASN A 461 -9.12 -18.09 -10.60
CA ASN A 461 -7.93 -17.34 -10.26
C ASN A 461 -7.63 -16.32 -11.36
N VAL A 462 -7.96 -15.07 -11.10
CA VAL A 462 -7.85 -13.97 -12.08
C VAL A 462 -6.41 -13.55 -12.36
N GLU A 463 -5.46 -13.93 -11.51
CA GLU A 463 -4.03 -13.66 -11.73
C GLU A 463 -3.49 -14.40 -12.97
N LYS A 464 -4.11 -15.52 -13.34
CA LYS A 464 -3.68 -16.41 -14.44
C LYS A 464 -4.43 -16.20 -15.75
N VAL A 465 -5.33 -15.24 -15.83
CA VAL A 465 -6.19 -15.09 -16.99
C VAL A 465 -6.40 -13.63 -17.37
N ARG A 466 -6.73 -13.39 -18.62
CA ARG A 466 -7.09 -12.07 -19.11
C ARG A 466 -8.51 -11.67 -18.74
N GLU A 467 -8.79 -10.38 -18.80
CA GLU A 467 -10.07 -9.77 -18.45
C GLU A 467 -11.26 -10.36 -19.22
N ASP A 468 -11.10 -10.73 -20.50
CA ASP A 468 -12.16 -11.38 -21.28
C ASP A 468 -12.68 -12.67 -20.64
N LYS A 469 -11.77 -13.45 -20.02
CA LYS A 469 -12.12 -14.65 -19.28
C LYS A 469 -12.77 -14.36 -17.94
N VAL A 470 -12.38 -13.27 -17.30
CA VAL A 470 -13.01 -12.80 -16.04
C VAL A 470 -14.46 -12.40 -16.29
N ILE A 471 -14.71 -11.58 -17.33
CA ILE A 471 -16.04 -11.12 -17.70
C ILE A 471 -16.94 -12.28 -18.14
N GLY A 472 -16.42 -13.27 -18.84
CA GLY A 472 -17.17 -14.45 -19.28
C GLY A 472 -17.36 -15.52 -18.22
N ASN A 473 -16.85 -15.32 -17.00
CA ASN A 473 -16.88 -16.37 -15.97
C ASN A 473 -18.18 -16.38 -15.18
N ASP A 474 -18.91 -17.50 -15.23
CA ASP A 474 -20.22 -17.66 -14.60
C ASP A 474 -20.20 -17.46 -13.08
N LYS A 475 -19.06 -17.66 -12.40
CA LYS A 475 -18.95 -17.50 -10.95
C LYS A 475 -18.61 -16.07 -10.52
N LEU A 476 -17.91 -15.30 -11.37
CA LEU A 476 -17.57 -13.91 -11.10
C LEU A 476 -18.68 -12.95 -11.53
N GLN A 477 -19.43 -13.27 -12.58
CA GLN A 477 -20.54 -12.45 -13.08
C GLN A 477 -21.58 -12.09 -12.01
N PRO A 478 -22.03 -13.01 -11.15
CA PRO A 478 -22.95 -12.65 -10.06
C PRO A 478 -22.37 -11.63 -9.07
N VAL A 479 -21.07 -11.71 -8.77
CA VAL A 479 -20.41 -10.73 -7.88
C VAL A 479 -20.35 -9.36 -8.55
N ILE A 480 -19.93 -9.31 -9.82
CA ILE A 480 -19.83 -8.06 -10.62
C ILE A 480 -21.23 -7.40 -10.70
N THR A 481 -22.25 -8.19 -11.01
CA THR A 481 -23.62 -7.70 -11.18
C THR A 481 -24.22 -7.25 -9.85
N ALA A 482 -24.02 -8.00 -8.76
CA ALA A 482 -24.53 -7.65 -7.44
C ALA A 482 -23.92 -6.34 -6.93
N LEU A 483 -22.63 -6.13 -7.10
CA LEU A 483 -21.95 -4.90 -6.68
C LEU A 483 -22.32 -3.68 -7.54
N GLY A 484 -22.61 -3.87 -8.82
CA GLY A 484 -23.12 -2.83 -9.73
C GLY A 484 -22.08 -1.79 -10.19
N ALA A 485 -20.86 -1.84 -9.69
CA ALA A 485 -19.83 -0.83 -9.91
C ALA A 485 -19.00 -1.03 -11.21
N GLY A 486 -19.20 -2.15 -11.94
CA GLY A 486 -18.35 -2.52 -13.08
C GLY A 486 -16.99 -3.09 -12.63
N ILE A 487 -16.08 -3.33 -13.59
CA ILE A 487 -14.72 -3.83 -13.33
C ILE A 487 -13.69 -3.15 -14.23
N GLY A 488 -12.41 -3.15 -13.85
CA GLY A 488 -11.31 -2.61 -14.62
C GLY A 488 -11.50 -1.12 -14.92
N GLU A 489 -11.34 -0.71 -16.18
CA GLU A 489 -11.52 0.69 -16.61
C GLU A 489 -12.97 1.21 -16.47
N GLU A 490 -13.97 0.34 -16.50
CA GLU A 490 -15.38 0.72 -16.32
C GLU A 490 -15.80 0.79 -14.86
N PHE A 491 -14.89 0.50 -13.94
CA PHE A 491 -15.20 0.55 -12.51
C PHE A 491 -15.56 1.98 -12.09
N ASN A 492 -16.74 2.13 -11.49
CA ASN A 492 -17.22 3.40 -10.96
C ASN A 492 -17.74 3.22 -9.54
N LEU A 493 -17.02 3.80 -8.58
CA LEU A 493 -17.34 3.71 -7.16
C LEU A 493 -18.71 4.32 -6.82
N GLU A 494 -19.14 5.37 -7.52
CA GLU A 494 -20.45 6.02 -7.31
C GLU A 494 -21.65 5.10 -7.61
N LYS A 495 -21.42 4.04 -8.40
CA LYS A 495 -22.45 3.04 -8.74
C LYS A 495 -22.44 1.84 -7.80
N LEU A 496 -21.56 1.83 -6.82
CA LEU A 496 -21.48 0.75 -5.84
C LEU A 496 -22.79 0.67 -5.03
N ARG A 497 -23.34 -0.53 -4.92
CA ARG A 497 -24.63 -0.75 -4.26
C ARG A 497 -24.53 -1.02 -2.77
N TYR A 498 -23.35 -1.36 -2.26
CA TYR A 498 -23.09 -1.71 -0.86
C TYR A 498 -21.76 -1.14 -0.40
N HIS A 499 -21.76 -0.28 0.60
CA HIS A 499 -20.52 0.29 1.14
C HIS A 499 -19.84 -0.63 2.17
N LYS A 500 -20.39 -1.84 2.38
CA LYS A 500 -19.74 -2.87 3.17
C LYS A 500 -19.86 -4.22 2.47
N ILE A 501 -18.75 -4.74 2.00
CA ILE A 501 -18.64 -6.02 1.30
C ILE A 501 -17.93 -6.99 2.24
N VAL A 502 -18.67 -7.96 2.75
CA VAL A 502 -18.17 -8.90 3.76
C VAL A 502 -17.94 -10.26 3.12
N ILE A 503 -16.69 -10.70 3.09
CA ILE A 503 -16.34 -12.07 2.70
C ILE A 503 -16.57 -12.96 3.90
N MET A 504 -17.50 -13.91 3.78
CA MET A 504 -17.86 -14.87 4.81
C MET A 504 -17.57 -16.28 4.30
N ALA A 505 -16.41 -16.78 4.61
CA ALA A 505 -15.90 -18.10 4.22
C ALA A 505 -15.61 -18.94 5.47
N ASP A 506 -15.61 -20.25 5.30
CA ASP A 506 -15.31 -21.21 6.36
C ASP A 506 -13.91 -20.97 6.95
N ALA A 507 -13.71 -21.37 8.21
CA ALA A 507 -12.42 -21.21 8.89
C ALA A 507 -11.41 -22.32 8.55
N ASP A 508 -11.57 -22.97 7.42
CA ASP A 508 -10.71 -24.04 6.91
C ASP A 508 -9.80 -23.58 5.75
N VAL A 509 -9.04 -24.49 5.19
CA VAL A 509 -8.10 -24.23 4.09
C VAL A 509 -8.83 -23.86 2.79
N ASP A 510 -10.01 -24.41 2.53
CA ASP A 510 -10.79 -24.12 1.32
C ASP A 510 -11.42 -22.72 1.42
N GLY A 511 -11.98 -22.35 2.57
CA GLY A 511 -12.51 -21.01 2.82
C GLY A 511 -11.42 -19.93 2.77
N SER A 512 -10.23 -20.24 3.30
CA SER A 512 -9.06 -19.35 3.18
C SER A 512 -8.65 -19.15 1.71
N HIS A 513 -8.72 -20.20 0.89
CA HIS A 513 -8.44 -20.13 -0.54
C HIS A 513 -9.50 -19.29 -1.28
N ILE A 514 -10.80 -19.49 -0.99
CA ILE A 514 -11.90 -18.70 -1.60
C ILE A 514 -11.74 -17.22 -1.24
N ARG A 515 -11.43 -16.91 0.02
CA ARG A 515 -11.12 -15.53 0.46
C ARG A 515 -9.96 -14.94 -0.35
N THR A 516 -8.87 -15.67 -0.51
CA THR A 516 -7.71 -15.23 -1.29
C THR A 516 -8.07 -14.98 -2.75
N LEU A 517 -8.87 -15.84 -3.39
CA LEU A 517 -9.34 -15.65 -4.77
C LEU A 517 -10.20 -14.40 -4.92
N LEU A 518 -11.11 -14.12 -3.96
CA LEU A 518 -11.92 -12.90 -3.96
C LEU A 518 -11.06 -11.65 -3.75
N LEU A 519 -10.10 -11.69 -2.82
CA LEU A 519 -9.17 -10.58 -2.60
C LEU A 519 -8.31 -10.32 -3.82
N THR A 520 -7.83 -11.38 -4.52
CA THR A 520 -7.12 -11.24 -5.80
C THR A 520 -8.00 -10.55 -6.84
N PHE A 521 -9.26 -10.96 -6.95
CA PHE A 521 -10.22 -10.34 -7.88
C PHE A 521 -10.47 -8.87 -7.55
N PHE A 522 -10.74 -8.51 -6.29
CA PHE A 522 -10.94 -7.12 -5.89
C PHE A 522 -9.69 -6.29 -6.08
N PHE A 523 -8.51 -6.81 -5.73
CA PHE A 523 -7.26 -6.10 -5.91
C PHE A 523 -6.95 -5.81 -7.40
N ARG A 524 -7.20 -6.78 -8.29
CA ARG A 524 -6.89 -6.63 -9.73
C ARG A 524 -7.92 -5.80 -10.50
N TYR A 525 -9.19 -5.92 -10.18
CA TYR A 525 -10.27 -5.37 -11.00
C TYR A 525 -11.17 -4.36 -10.30
N MET A 526 -11.12 -4.24 -8.99
CA MET A 526 -11.95 -3.36 -8.18
C MET A 526 -11.15 -2.74 -7.02
N ARG A 527 -9.90 -2.41 -7.26
CA ARG A 527 -8.95 -1.92 -6.24
C ARG A 527 -9.47 -0.76 -5.40
N PRO A 528 -10.22 0.24 -5.94
CA PRO A 528 -10.80 1.30 -5.12
C PRO A 528 -11.74 0.83 -4.01
N LEU A 529 -12.30 -0.40 -4.07
CA LEU A 529 -13.08 -0.96 -2.97
C LEU A 529 -12.23 -1.19 -1.71
N ILE A 530 -10.99 -1.63 -1.89
CA ILE A 530 -10.05 -1.87 -0.79
C ILE A 530 -9.50 -0.53 -0.28
N GLU A 531 -9.12 0.35 -1.17
CA GLU A 531 -8.55 1.67 -0.85
C GLU A 531 -9.55 2.56 -0.06
N ASN A 532 -10.83 2.46 -0.38
CA ASN A 532 -11.89 3.17 0.35
C ASN A 532 -12.44 2.39 1.57
N GLY A 533 -11.85 1.23 1.88
CA GLY A 533 -12.17 0.46 3.10
C GLY A 533 -13.53 -0.21 3.08
N TYR A 534 -14.09 -0.54 1.92
CA TYR A 534 -15.40 -1.20 1.79
C TYR A 534 -15.34 -2.72 1.90
N VAL A 535 -14.15 -3.34 1.89
CA VAL A 535 -13.96 -4.79 1.93
C VAL A 535 -13.64 -5.27 3.34
N TYR A 536 -14.37 -6.27 3.80
CA TYR A 536 -14.21 -6.87 5.12
C TYR A 536 -14.16 -8.40 5.03
N SER A 537 -13.49 -9.03 5.99
CA SER A 537 -13.58 -10.46 6.25
C SER A 537 -14.31 -10.69 7.55
N ALA A 538 -15.37 -11.50 7.51
CA ALA A 538 -16.00 -11.97 8.74
C ALA A 538 -15.08 -12.96 9.46
N ILE A 539 -15.10 -12.91 10.78
CA ILE A 539 -14.37 -13.85 11.65
C ILE A 539 -15.43 -14.67 12.40
N PRO A 540 -15.77 -15.88 11.90
CA PRO A 540 -16.66 -16.78 12.60
C PRO A 540 -15.95 -17.42 13.80
N PRO A 541 -16.68 -17.87 14.83
CA PRO A 541 -16.09 -18.60 15.94
C PRO A 541 -15.59 -19.97 15.50
N LEU A 542 -14.49 -20.42 16.14
CA LEU A 542 -13.91 -21.75 15.91
C LEU A 542 -14.51 -22.81 16.83
N TYR A 543 -14.94 -22.43 18.03
CA TYR A 543 -15.40 -23.36 19.05
C TYR A 543 -16.74 -22.95 19.65
N LYS A 544 -17.55 -23.98 19.97
CA LYS A 544 -18.76 -23.89 20.77
C LYS A 544 -18.54 -24.67 22.07
N LEU A 545 -18.67 -23.98 23.20
CA LEU A 545 -18.52 -24.57 24.53
C LEU A 545 -19.89 -24.59 25.21
N THR A 546 -20.33 -25.77 25.66
CA THR A 546 -21.63 -25.94 26.30
C THR A 546 -21.48 -26.57 27.66
N ARG A 547 -22.08 -25.94 28.67
CA ARG A 547 -22.26 -26.47 30.01
C ARG A 547 -23.73 -26.38 30.43
N GLY A 548 -24.42 -27.51 30.46
CA GLY A 548 -25.84 -27.55 30.74
C GLY A 548 -26.66 -26.72 29.72
N LYS A 549 -27.25 -25.62 30.19
CA LYS A 549 -28.03 -24.71 29.32
C LYS A 549 -27.21 -23.51 28.84
N THR A 550 -26.00 -23.32 29.32
CA THR A 550 -25.14 -22.20 28.97
C THR A 550 -24.26 -22.59 27.78
N THR A 551 -24.35 -21.83 26.70
CA THR A 551 -23.50 -21.98 25.51
C THR A 551 -22.68 -20.70 25.34
N ARG A 552 -21.40 -20.86 25.04
CA ARG A 552 -20.47 -19.78 24.68
C ARG A 552 -19.69 -20.18 23.45
N VAL A 553 -19.13 -19.20 22.74
CA VAL A 553 -18.26 -19.40 21.59
C VAL A 553 -16.87 -18.87 21.87
N ALA A 554 -15.87 -19.39 21.16
CA ALA A 554 -14.51 -18.90 21.22
C ALA A 554 -13.90 -18.84 19.81
N PHE A 555 -13.06 -17.83 19.58
CA PHE A 555 -12.46 -17.50 18.27
C PHE A 555 -11.00 -17.94 18.15
N SER A 556 -10.40 -18.40 19.25
CA SER A 556 -9.03 -18.96 19.29
C SER A 556 -8.92 -20.09 20.31
N ASP A 557 -7.81 -20.82 20.26
CA ASP A 557 -7.50 -21.87 21.25
C ASP A 557 -7.34 -21.29 22.67
N GLU A 558 -6.68 -20.13 22.79
CA GLU A 558 -6.49 -19.44 24.07
C GLU A 558 -7.83 -18.99 24.64
N GLU A 559 -8.72 -18.47 23.79
CA GLU A 559 -10.05 -18.06 24.21
C GLU A 559 -10.91 -19.28 24.60
N ARG A 560 -10.81 -20.40 23.88
CA ARG A 560 -11.46 -21.66 24.25
C ARG A 560 -11.06 -22.09 25.66
N ASP A 561 -9.76 -22.07 25.95
CA ASP A 561 -9.24 -22.51 27.25
C ASP A 561 -9.68 -21.56 28.38
N ARG A 562 -9.67 -20.23 28.11
CA ARG A 562 -10.18 -19.22 29.03
C ARG A 562 -11.68 -19.41 29.29
N VAL A 563 -12.50 -19.50 28.26
CA VAL A 563 -13.95 -19.70 28.38
C VAL A 563 -14.28 -21.04 29.04
N SER A 564 -13.50 -22.09 28.75
CA SER A 564 -13.63 -23.39 29.44
C SER A 564 -13.35 -23.29 30.94
N ALA A 565 -12.33 -22.53 31.36
CA ALA A 565 -12.03 -22.29 32.77
C ALA A 565 -13.13 -21.46 33.45
N GLU A 566 -13.63 -20.39 32.80
CA GLU A 566 -14.75 -19.60 33.31
C GLU A 566 -16.02 -20.43 33.48
N LEU A 567 -16.35 -21.29 32.54
CA LEU A 567 -17.49 -22.19 32.62
C LEU A 567 -17.33 -23.22 33.74
N ARG A 568 -16.11 -23.52 34.24
CA ARG A 568 -15.83 -24.41 35.37
C ARG A 568 -15.62 -23.69 36.70
N ALA A 569 -15.69 -22.36 36.75
CA ALA A 569 -15.34 -21.57 37.93
C ALA A 569 -16.11 -22.02 39.20
N ASP A 570 -17.41 -22.34 39.05
CA ASP A 570 -18.24 -22.80 40.19
C ASP A 570 -18.06 -24.28 40.55
N ASN A 571 -17.58 -25.09 39.58
CA ASN A 571 -17.32 -26.53 39.80
C ASN A 571 -16.20 -27.00 38.86
N PRO A 572 -14.96 -27.16 39.37
CA PRO A 572 -13.81 -27.56 38.56
C PRO A 572 -13.97 -28.90 37.83
N ASN A 573 -14.81 -29.80 38.37
CA ASN A 573 -15.07 -31.13 37.77
C ASN A 573 -16.27 -31.15 36.83
N ALA A 574 -16.87 -29.99 36.53
CA ALA A 574 -18.00 -29.92 35.60
C ALA A 574 -17.56 -30.28 34.19
N LYS A 575 -18.35 -31.15 33.54
CA LYS A 575 -18.13 -31.47 32.13
C LYS A 575 -18.55 -30.28 31.28
N VAL A 576 -17.60 -29.77 30.50
CA VAL A 576 -17.85 -28.78 29.42
C VAL A 576 -17.70 -29.52 28.08
N ASP A 577 -18.76 -29.56 27.32
CA ASP A 577 -18.71 -30.12 25.98
C ASP A 577 -18.17 -29.04 25.01
N ILE A 578 -17.06 -29.36 24.35
CA ILE A 578 -16.40 -28.47 23.40
C ILE A 578 -16.58 -29.07 22.01
N ALA A 579 -17.26 -28.34 21.12
CA ALA A 579 -17.40 -28.68 19.72
C ALA A 579 -16.62 -27.67 18.88
N ARG A 580 -15.85 -28.16 17.89
CA ARG A 580 -15.22 -27.30 16.87
C ARG A 580 -16.15 -27.20 15.69
N PHE A 581 -16.42 -25.97 15.25
CA PHE A 581 -17.14 -25.73 13.98
C PHE A 581 -16.21 -26.08 12.81
N LYS A 582 -16.67 -26.93 11.91
CA LYS A 582 -15.95 -27.28 10.68
C LYS A 582 -16.24 -26.32 9.55
N GLY A 583 -17.42 -25.68 9.58
CA GLY A 583 -17.83 -24.70 8.59
C GLY A 583 -19.10 -23.95 9.01
N LEU A 584 -19.35 -22.83 8.34
CA LEU A 584 -20.52 -21.96 8.54
C LEU A 584 -21.86 -22.69 8.26
N GLY A 585 -21.83 -23.69 7.39
CA GLY A 585 -22.99 -24.51 7.05
C GLY A 585 -23.48 -25.40 8.21
N GLU A 586 -22.68 -25.59 9.28
CA GLU A 586 -23.09 -26.31 10.48
C GLU A 586 -23.83 -25.44 11.49
N MET A 587 -23.74 -24.10 11.34
CA MET A 587 -24.44 -23.16 12.18
C MET A 587 -25.91 -23.03 11.75
N ASN A 588 -26.82 -23.05 12.71
CA ASN A 588 -28.18 -22.67 12.44
C ASN A 588 -28.32 -21.15 12.22
N PRO A 589 -29.41 -20.65 11.62
CA PRO A 589 -29.58 -19.23 11.31
C PRO A 589 -29.40 -18.28 12.51
N HIS A 590 -29.85 -18.69 13.69
CA HIS A 590 -29.74 -17.88 14.91
C HIS A 590 -28.28 -17.81 15.42
N GLU A 591 -27.57 -18.94 15.40
CA GLU A 591 -26.17 -18.99 15.78
C GLU A 591 -25.31 -18.14 14.84
N LEU A 592 -25.56 -18.24 13.53
CA LEU A 592 -24.83 -17.46 12.52
C LEU A 592 -25.10 -15.96 12.67
N TRP A 593 -26.35 -15.57 12.97
CA TRP A 593 -26.69 -14.20 13.30
C TRP A 593 -25.91 -13.70 14.51
N GLU A 594 -26.08 -14.35 15.67
CA GLU A 594 -25.51 -13.90 16.94
C GLU A 594 -23.98 -13.81 16.94
N THR A 595 -23.30 -14.66 16.15
CA THR A 595 -21.83 -14.76 16.20
C THR A 595 -21.14 -14.00 15.07
N THR A 596 -21.80 -13.86 13.90
CA THR A 596 -21.08 -13.46 12.69
C THR A 596 -21.78 -12.33 11.91
N MET A 597 -23.11 -12.14 12.09
CA MET A 597 -23.85 -11.18 11.27
C MET A 597 -24.45 -10.02 12.07
N ASP A 598 -24.72 -10.17 13.36
CA ASP A 598 -25.24 -9.11 14.23
C ASP A 598 -24.25 -7.96 14.33
N PRO A 599 -24.57 -6.74 13.88
CA PRO A 599 -23.68 -5.58 13.94
C PRO A 599 -23.14 -5.26 15.33
N GLU A 600 -23.87 -5.60 16.39
CA GLU A 600 -23.47 -5.32 17.77
C GLU A 600 -22.49 -6.35 18.35
N ARG A 601 -22.41 -7.56 17.77
CA ARG A 601 -21.65 -8.69 18.33
C ARG A 601 -20.59 -9.27 17.42
N ARG A 602 -20.77 -9.12 16.11
CA ARG A 602 -19.86 -9.69 15.10
C ARG A 602 -18.48 -9.06 15.14
N THR A 603 -17.47 -9.83 14.75
CA THR A 603 -16.12 -9.35 14.51
C THR A 603 -15.86 -9.32 13.00
N LEU A 604 -15.58 -8.13 12.47
CA LEU A 604 -15.17 -7.93 11.08
C LEU A 604 -13.75 -7.39 11.02
N LYS A 605 -12.90 -8.00 10.21
CA LYS A 605 -11.57 -7.48 9.88
C LYS A 605 -11.65 -6.68 8.59
N GLN A 606 -11.44 -5.37 8.66
CA GLN A 606 -11.34 -4.53 7.47
C GLN A 606 -10.07 -4.89 6.70
N ILE A 607 -10.20 -5.08 5.39
CA ILE A 607 -9.07 -5.30 4.49
C ILE A 607 -8.54 -3.94 4.06
N ARG A 608 -7.28 -3.69 4.33
CA ARG A 608 -6.60 -2.43 4.01
C ARG A 608 -5.44 -2.70 3.06
N LEU A 609 -5.19 -1.76 2.19
CA LEU A 609 -4.06 -1.75 1.29
C LEU A 609 -3.04 -0.74 1.84
N GLU A 610 -2.07 -1.22 2.60
CA GLU A 610 -1.02 -0.38 3.18
C GLU A 610 0.11 -0.13 2.19
N ASP A 611 0.44 -1.13 1.37
CA ASP A 611 1.47 -1.08 0.34
C ASP A 611 1.00 -1.84 -0.92
N ALA A 612 0.72 -1.10 -1.99
CA ALA A 612 0.22 -1.66 -3.23
C ALA A 612 1.28 -2.48 -3.99
N ILE A 613 2.55 -2.11 -3.86
CA ILE A 613 3.65 -2.82 -4.53
C ILE A 613 3.86 -4.17 -3.86
N LYS A 614 3.94 -4.18 -2.54
CA LYS A 614 4.06 -5.42 -1.77
C LYS A 614 2.86 -6.35 -1.97
N ALA A 615 1.65 -5.80 -2.06
CA ALA A 615 0.45 -6.57 -2.37
C ALA A 615 0.52 -7.19 -3.77
N ASP A 616 0.94 -6.43 -4.80
CA ASP A 616 1.15 -6.92 -6.16
C ASP A 616 2.13 -8.10 -6.19
N GLU A 617 3.25 -7.98 -5.49
CA GLU A 617 4.25 -9.04 -5.40
C GLU A 617 3.71 -10.30 -4.74
N ILE A 618 2.99 -10.15 -3.61
CA ILE A 618 2.41 -11.28 -2.89
C ILE A 618 1.34 -11.98 -3.73
N PHE A 619 0.47 -11.24 -4.41
CA PHE A 619 -0.52 -11.84 -5.31
C PHE A 619 0.15 -12.53 -6.49
N THR A 620 1.16 -11.93 -7.11
CA THR A 620 1.94 -12.57 -8.20
C THR A 620 2.66 -13.83 -7.70
N LEU A 621 3.26 -13.79 -6.52
CA LEU A 621 3.97 -14.92 -5.92
C LEU A 621 3.02 -16.08 -5.59
N LEU A 622 1.94 -15.80 -4.87
CA LEU A 622 1.04 -16.83 -4.35
C LEU A 622 0.03 -17.32 -5.39
N MET A 623 -0.46 -16.44 -6.26
CA MET A 623 -1.55 -16.72 -7.19
C MET A 623 -1.08 -16.84 -8.64
N GLY A 624 0.15 -16.44 -8.98
CA GLY A 624 0.75 -16.50 -10.30
C GLY A 624 0.95 -17.93 -10.84
N GLU A 625 1.43 -18.06 -12.07
CA GLU A 625 1.61 -19.36 -12.74
C GLU A 625 2.80 -20.15 -12.20
N LYS A 626 3.89 -19.47 -11.81
CA LYS A 626 5.11 -20.13 -11.33
C LYS A 626 4.89 -20.84 -10.00
N VAL A 627 5.27 -22.11 -9.94
CA VAL A 627 5.10 -22.97 -8.75
C VAL A 627 6.28 -22.82 -7.79
N GLU A 628 7.51 -22.76 -8.32
CA GLU A 628 8.75 -22.76 -7.54
C GLU A 628 8.81 -21.58 -6.52
N PRO A 629 8.58 -20.32 -6.90
CA PRO A 629 8.61 -19.22 -5.93
C PRO A 629 7.59 -19.38 -4.80
N ARG A 630 6.42 -19.93 -5.11
CA ARG A 630 5.38 -20.23 -4.11
C ARG A 630 5.83 -21.33 -3.14
N LYS A 631 6.48 -22.37 -3.65
CA LYS A 631 7.03 -23.46 -2.85
C LYS A 631 8.11 -22.94 -1.90
N GLU A 632 9.05 -22.16 -2.42
CA GLU A 632 10.10 -21.52 -1.61
C GLU A 632 9.51 -20.64 -0.51
N PHE A 633 8.50 -19.82 -0.83
CA PHE A 633 7.79 -19.00 0.15
C PHE A 633 7.16 -19.85 1.27
N ILE A 634 6.49 -20.96 0.90
CA ILE A 634 5.88 -21.88 1.88
C ILE A 634 6.97 -22.52 2.77
N GLU A 635 8.07 -22.97 2.20
CA GLU A 635 9.17 -23.59 2.94
C GLU A 635 9.83 -22.59 3.93
N GLN A 636 10.07 -21.35 3.49
CA GLN A 636 10.64 -20.29 4.33
C GLN A 636 9.74 -19.87 5.49
N ASN A 637 8.42 -19.88 5.27
CA ASN A 637 7.44 -19.45 6.25
C ASN A 637 6.80 -20.59 7.05
N ALA A 638 7.12 -21.85 6.74
CA ALA A 638 6.54 -23.03 7.41
C ALA A 638 6.71 -23.01 8.94
N ARG A 639 7.82 -22.44 9.43
CA ARG A 639 8.11 -22.31 10.88
C ARG A 639 7.15 -21.37 11.63
N TYR A 640 6.46 -20.48 10.93
CA TYR A 640 5.52 -19.53 11.53
C TYR A 640 4.08 -20.06 11.53
N VAL A 641 3.83 -21.20 10.94
CA VAL A 641 2.49 -21.82 10.91
C VAL A 641 2.23 -22.48 12.26
N VAL A 642 1.34 -21.92 13.04
CA VAL A 642 1.01 -22.40 14.40
C VAL A 642 -0.16 -23.40 14.37
N ASN A 643 -1.10 -23.25 13.43
CA ASN A 643 -2.30 -24.09 13.32
C ASN A 643 -2.33 -24.80 11.97
N LEU A 644 -1.89 -26.04 11.92
CA LEU A 644 -2.12 -26.93 10.78
C LEU A 644 -3.46 -27.64 11.00
N ASP A 645 -4.36 -27.51 10.03
CA ASP A 645 -5.60 -28.28 10.00
C ASP A 645 -5.29 -29.66 9.44
N TYR A 646 -5.31 -30.71 10.32
CA TYR A 646 -5.10 -32.09 9.98
C TYR A 646 -6.42 -32.81 9.73
#